data_8a7fff5f97592b528a7f09e3153a78c3
#
_entry.id   8a7fff5f97592b528a7f09e3153a78c3
#
_cell.length_a   1.000
_cell.length_b   1.000
_cell.length_c   1.000
_cell.angle_alpha   90.00
_cell.angle_beta   90.00
_cell.angle_gamma   90.00
#
_symmetry.space_group_name_H-M   'P 1'
#
loop_
_entity.id
_entity.type
_entity.pdbx_description
1 polymer ?
#
loop_
_entity_poly.entity_id
_entity_poly.type
_entity_poly.pdbx_seq_one_letter_code
_entity_poly.pdbx_strand_id
1 'polypeptide(L)'
;MLVLAGAGSGKTKTLLQKLIYLIEEKGVNPSQILAITFTKNATNEMIDRLIISAEKTKEYEAILFNKYTSKADKDAARLAFTKKYKWVDNLTVKTFHSLCFSVLRNYGVNEFDNRFKIIFDEKKEDTDGLLKFVAEETAFEVFHKTVIDLCEDNQYLLNLKKYILDYIVDKIHLEKTKKLQLTKDGKYYTTLSGDKVRSKSEQSIADWLYRHSIAYEYEPLLNVKDWDFQPDFYISDANLYLEHVSEKSYSMKNKEEQFQKGNLLLVKTFESMMADSALFNHTLDQIVKNRLPENYHKNRTLVFKEEFNKYHEDVKEFIRQVMRITDMIKVENTDIHSVLEKSKKDQHERIRSFYALAIPIVEKYIQYCTNKSYLDFNDLISRTISLFKNQEDIIHQFQNKYQYILVDEFQDVNNLQVELIKLMLTDNTQLFCVGDDWQSIYGFRGSNVNYIIDFEKHFANAKTIKLNLNYRSTQNIVGASNEVIKNNKFKVEKEISASKISEQKIVVFAGSEDDENINFCVNRIRELFDDGLINDDILFLYRRSKMFNPYFKRFKEEGIRIQGKTIHGSKGLEAKVVFIIGLSEGSGGFPDIWLEDRIFQVIKKADHDLLMEEERRLFYVAITRAKDKLFLITEKGNESSFLKEIPSTFTVRTSYPIKSVIDKIELCTNCSSQLEKLWKLCPYCGTKIE
;
A
#
# COMPACT_ATOMS: atom_id res chain seq x y z
N MET A 1 3.90 -15.96 29.04
CA MET A 1 3.19 -17.06 28.34
C MET A 1 2.73 -16.58 26.98
N LEU A 2 2.93 -17.37 25.94
CA LEU A 2 2.39 -17.13 24.59
C LEU A 2 1.33 -18.18 24.28
N VAL A 3 0.18 -17.74 23.77
CA VAL A 3 -0.84 -18.61 23.17
C VAL A 3 -0.79 -18.46 21.66
N LEU A 4 -0.27 -19.46 20.98
CA LEU A 4 -0.28 -19.56 19.54
C LEU A 4 -1.62 -20.15 19.09
N ALA A 5 -2.42 -19.35 18.43
CA ALA A 5 -3.79 -19.69 18.13
C ALA A 5 -4.06 -19.46 16.64
N GLY A 6 -4.28 -20.52 15.87
CA GLY A 6 -4.59 -20.45 14.45
C GLY A 6 -5.80 -19.57 14.12
N ALA A 7 -6.00 -19.28 12.83
CA ALA A 7 -7.20 -18.56 12.41
C ALA A 7 -8.48 -19.27 12.92
N GLY A 8 -9.43 -18.50 13.44
CA GLY A 8 -10.70 -19.05 13.92
C GLY A 8 -10.64 -19.94 15.18
N SER A 9 -9.49 -20.04 15.87
CA SER A 9 -9.34 -20.86 17.10
C SER A 9 -9.70 -20.12 18.40
N GLY A 10 -10.16 -18.86 18.32
CA GLY A 10 -10.65 -18.11 19.47
C GLY A 10 -9.60 -17.31 20.22
N LYS A 11 -8.57 -16.75 19.53
CA LYS A 11 -7.54 -15.88 20.11
C LYS A 11 -8.06 -14.86 21.11
N THR A 12 -8.86 -13.93 20.65
CA THR A 12 -9.42 -12.85 21.47
C THR A 12 -10.31 -13.39 22.60
N LYS A 13 -11.04 -14.50 22.37
CA LYS A 13 -11.82 -15.18 23.41
C LYS A 13 -10.92 -15.71 24.53
N THR A 14 -9.78 -16.31 24.18
CA THR A 14 -8.82 -16.82 25.15
C THR A 14 -8.21 -15.70 26.00
N LEU A 15 -7.86 -14.56 25.36
CA LEU A 15 -7.35 -13.40 26.08
C LEU A 15 -8.39 -12.83 27.05
N LEU A 16 -9.65 -12.71 26.61
CA LEU A 16 -10.77 -12.27 27.46
C LEU A 16 -11.01 -13.25 28.64
N GLN A 17 -11.02 -14.55 28.39
CA GLN A 17 -11.18 -15.55 29.43
C GLN A 17 -10.04 -15.50 30.46
N LYS A 18 -8.80 -15.26 29.99
CA LYS A 18 -7.65 -15.05 30.89
C LYS A 18 -7.85 -13.83 31.77
N LEU A 19 -8.36 -12.74 31.20
CA LEU A 19 -8.61 -11.49 31.91
C LEU A 19 -9.71 -11.67 32.98
N ILE A 20 -10.84 -12.26 32.60
CA ILE A 20 -11.94 -12.55 33.52
C ILE A 20 -11.45 -13.49 34.65
N TYR A 21 -10.72 -14.55 34.32
CA TYR A 21 -10.14 -15.47 35.28
C TYR A 21 -9.23 -14.77 36.31
N LEU A 22 -8.40 -13.81 35.87
CA LEU A 22 -7.54 -13.05 36.77
C LEU A 22 -8.35 -12.24 37.77
N ILE A 23 -9.45 -11.64 37.31
CA ILE A 23 -10.28 -10.75 38.15
C ILE A 23 -11.19 -11.58 39.06
N GLU A 24 -11.96 -12.51 38.52
CA GLU A 24 -13.02 -13.24 39.24
C GLU A 24 -12.48 -14.38 40.11
N GLU A 25 -11.51 -15.17 39.57
CA GLU A 25 -11.02 -16.35 40.26
C GLU A 25 -9.74 -16.09 41.06
N LYS A 26 -8.88 -15.20 40.58
CA LYS A 26 -7.62 -14.87 41.28
C LYS A 26 -7.70 -13.62 42.13
N GLY A 27 -8.80 -12.88 42.08
CA GLY A 27 -9.02 -11.68 42.87
C GLY A 27 -8.03 -10.55 42.52
N VAL A 28 -7.46 -10.54 41.32
CA VAL A 28 -6.53 -9.50 40.88
C VAL A 28 -7.27 -8.18 40.73
N ASN A 29 -6.72 -7.11 41.30
CA ASN A 29 -7.30 -5.78 41.12
C ASN A 29 -7.21 -5.38 39.64
N PRO A 30 -8.34 -5.03 38.96
CA PRO A 30 -8.34 -4.64 37.56
C PRO A 30 -7.37 -3.52 37.20
N SER A 31 -7.08 -2.59 38.12
CA SER A 31 -6.11 -1.51 37.92
C SER A 31 -4.67 -2.00 37.73
N GLN A 32 -4.37 -3.23 38.11
CA GLN A 32 -3.06 -3.86 37.96
C GLN A 32 -2.90 -4.61 36.62
N ILE A 33 -3.93 -4.57 35.77
CA ILE A 33 -3.96 -5.26 34.48
C ILE A 33 -3.89 -4.23 33.36
N LEU A 34 -2.96 -4.43 32.42
CA LEU A 34 -2.85 -3.69 31.19
C LEU A 34 -3.12 -4.64 30.01
N ALA A 35 -4.18 -4.38 29.25
CA ALA A 35 -4.48 -5.07 28.01
C ALA A 35 -4.17 -4.18 26.82
N ILE A 36 -3.31 -4.66 25.91
CA ILE A 36 -2.84 -3.91 24.74
C ILE A 36 -3.39 -4.55 23.46
N THR A 37 -3.95 -3.70 22.61
CA THR A 37 -4.46 -4.06 21.28
C THR A 37 -3.77 -3.24 20.19
N PHE A 38 -3.91 -3.63 18.91
CA PHE A 38 -3.28 -2.92 17.80
C PHE A 38 -4.13 -1.77 17.24
N THR A 39 -5.45 -1.89 17.31
CA THR A 39 -6.36 -0.91 16.72
C THR A 39 -7.41 -0.44 17.72
N LYS A 40 -7.92 0.78 17.53
CA LYS A 40 -9.03 1.32 18.33
C LYS A 40 -10.28 0.42 18.24
N ASN A 41 -10.54 -0.16 17.06
CA ASN A 41 -11.67 -1.08 16.90
C ASN A 41 -11.49 -2.35 17.75
N ALA A 42 -10.28 -2.92 17.79
CA ALA A 42 -10.00 -4.07 18.65
C ALA A 42 -10.11 -3.72 20.15
N THR A 43 -9.67 -2.51 20.54
CA THR A 43 -9.86 -1.99 21.91
C THR A 43 -11.35 -1.91 22.24
N ASN A 44 -12.15 -1.30 21.36
CA ASN A 44 -13.60 -1.15 21.55
C ASN A 44 -14.27 -2.53 21.61
N GLU A 45 -13.95 -3.43 20.71
CA GLU A 45 -14.49 -4.79 20.70
C GLU A 45 -14.15 -5.56 21.99
N MET A 46 -12.94 -5.40 22.50
CA MET A 46 -12.54 -6.00 23.78
C MET A 46 -13.38 -5.45 24.93
N ILE A 47 -13.56 -4.13 25.01
CA ILE A 47 -14.38 -3.47 26.01
C ILE A 47 -15.85 -3.91 25.88
N ASP A 48 -16.40 -3.95 24.66
CA ASP A 48 -17.77 -4.42 24.40
C ASP A 48 -18.00 -5.83 24.94
N ARG A 49 -17.08 -6.74 24.68
CA ARG A 49 -17.14 -8.14 25.16
C ARG A 49 -17.01 -8.24 26.69
N LEU A 50 -16.23 -7.36 27.31
CA LEU A 50 -16.11 -7.30 28.77
C LEU A 50 -17.41 -6.79 29.40
N ILE A 51 -18.04 -5.75 28.83
CA ILE A 51 -19.33 -5.24 29.27
C ILE A 51 -20.40 -6.33 29.14
N ILE A 52 -20.46 -7.03 27.99
CA ILE A 52 -21.41 -8.13 27.78
C ILE A 52 -21.19 -9.26 28.81
N SER A 53 -19.94 -9.57 29.15
CA SER A 53 -19.63 -10.56 30.19
C SER A 53 -20.06 -10.11 31.59
N ALA A 54 -19.95 -8.80 31.89
CA ALA A 54 -20.34 -8.23 33.17
C ALA A 54 -21.86 -8.04 33.31
N GLU A 55 -22.56 -7.98 32.20
CA GLU A 55 -23.98 -7.63 32.15
C GLU A 55 -24.89 -8.85 32.21
N LYS A 56 -25.91 -8.80 33.09
CA LYS A 56 -26.91 -9.85 33.20
C LYS A 56 -28.20 -9.57 32.39
N THR A 57 -28.45 -8.30 32.04
CA THR A 57 -29.74 -7.84 31.47
C THR A 57 -29.81 -7.88 29.94
N LYS A 58 -28.69 -8.05 29.25
CA LYS A 58 -28.57 -7.98 27.78
C LYS A 58 -28.98 -6.64 27.13
N GLU A 59 -29.08 -5.59 27.92
CA GLU A 59 -29.46 -4.24 27.44
C GLU A 59 -28.38 -3.68 26.52
N TYR A 60 -27.10 -3.77 26.92
CA TYR A 60 -25.97 -3.32 26.12
C TYR A 60 -25.84 -4.14 24.83
N GLU A 61 -25.97 -5.46 24.93
CA GLU A 61 -25.92 -6.37 23.78
C GLU A 61 -26.98 -5.97 22.73
N ALA A 62 -28.19 -5.64 23.17
CA ALA A 62 -29.28 -5.19 22.29
C ALA A 62 -28.95 -3.87 21.58
N ILE A 63 -28.31 -2.90 22.25
CA ILE A 63 -27.87 -1.64 21.65
C ILE A 63 -26.75 -1.88 20.63
N LEU A 64 -25.76 -2.69 20.99
CA LEU A 64 -24.57 -2.96 20.17
C LEU A 64 -24.91 -3.63 18.83
N PHE A 65 -25.79 -4.64 18.85
CA PHE A 65 -26.16 -5.41 17.67
C PHE A 65 -27.35 -4.86 16.90
N ASN A 66 -27.99 -3.80 17.38
CA ASN A 66 -29.05 -3.13 16.63
C ASN A 66 -28.45 -2.41 15.39
N LYS A 67 -28.94 -2.78 14.20
CA LYS A 67 -28.50 -2.22 12.92
C LYS A 67 -28.86 -0.74 12.74
N TYR A 68 -29.85 -0.25 13.47
CA TYR A 68 -30.33 1.14 13.39
C TYR A 68 -29.66 2.08 14.39
N THR A 69 -28.90 1.55 15.36
CA THR A 69 -28.16 2.37 16.32
C THR A 69 -26.94 2.97 15.65
N SER A 70 -26.81 4.31 15.73
CA SER A 70 -25.67 5.01 15.14
C SER A 70 -24.34 4.64 15.82
N LYS A 71 -23.21 4.86 15.13
CA LYS A 71 -21.87 4.65 15.73
C LYS A 71 -21.69 5.53 16.98
N ALA A 72 -22.14 6.79 16.92
CA ALA A 72 -22.05 7.72 18.06
C ALA A 72 -22.84 7.22 19.28
N ASP A 73 -24.06 6.69 19.07
CA ASP A 73 -24.87 6.14 20.16
C ASP A 73 -24.24 4.87 20.74
N LYS A 74 -23.65 4.01 19.92
CA LYS A 74 -22.90 2.83 20.38
C LYS A 74 -21.70 3.23 21.23
N ASP A 75 -20.95 4.26 20.82
CA ASP A 75 -19.79 4.76 21.55
C ASP A 75 -20.22 5.44 22.88
N ALA A 76 -21.33 6.17 22.88
CA ALA A 76 -21.92 6.75 24.10
C ALA A 76 -22.39 5.66 25.07
N ALA A 77 -23.08 4.64 24.56
CA ALA A 77 -23.49 3.47 25.36
C ALA A 77 -22.28 2.74 25.96
N ARG A 78 -21.22 2.50 25.16
CA ARG A 78 -19.98 1.88 25.64
C ARG A 78 -19.40 2.63 26.83
N LEU A 79 -19.31 3.96 26.73
CA LEU A 79 -18.79 4.81 27.79
C LEU A 79 -19.66 4.72 29.06
N ALA A 80 -21.00 4.79 28.92
CA ALA A 80 -21.94 4.72 30.04
C ALA A 80 -21.85 3.36 30.76
N PHE A 81 -21.86 2.27 30.01
CA PHE A 81 -21.80 0.92 30.58
C PHE A 81 -20.41 0.60 31.17
N THR A 82 -19.31 1.10 30.58
CA THR A 82 -17.98 1.00 31.19
C THR A 82 -17.98 1.60 32.58
N LYS A 83 -18.50 2.80 32.75
CA LYS A 83 -18.61 3.48 34.07
C LYS A 83 -19.55 2.76 35.05
N LYS A 84 -20.62 2.10 34.54
CA LYS A 84 -21.56 1.32 35.35
C LYS A 84 -20.86 0.12 35.98
N TYR A 85 -19.93 -0.54 35.26
CA TYR A 85 -19.19 -1.69 35.75
C TYR A 85 -17.78 -1.29 36.19
N LYS A 86 -17.62 -0.90 37.46
CA LYS A 86 -16.36 -0.36 38.03
C LYS A 86 -15.13 -1.21 37.73
N TRP A 87 -15.24 -2.52 37.65
CA TRP A 87 -14.08 -3.35 37.36
C TRP A 87 -13.64 -3.22 35.88
N VAL A 88 -14.57 -2.95 34.94
CA VAL A 88 -14.24 -2.66 33.56
C VAL A 88 -13.63 -1.26 33.44
N ASP A 89 -14.17 -0.28 34.19
CA ASP A 89 -13.66 1.10 34.21
C ASP A 89 -12.23 1.19 34.79
N ASN A 90 -11.92 0.39 35.77
CA ASN A 90 -10.61 0.33 36.41
C ASN A 90 -9.55 -0.44 35.58
N LEU A 91 -9.97 -1.21 34.58
CA LEU A 91 -9.08 -1.96 33.72
C LEU A 91 -8.44 -1.03 32.67
N THR A 92 -7.15 -1.16 32.46
CA THR A 92 -6.48 -0.40 31.39
C THR A 92 -6.48 -1.19 30.09
N VAL A 93 -7.39 -0.85 29.16
CA VAL A 93 -7.41 -1.40 27.77
C VAL A 93 -7.03 -0.28 26.81
N LYS A 94 -5.89 -0.42 26.14
CA LYS A 94 -5.37 0.64 25.23
C LYS A 94 -4.63 0.05 24.03
N THR A 95 -4.50 0.85 22.98
CA THR A 95 -3.49 0.59 21.95
C THR A 95 -2.12 1.04 22.42
N PHE A 96 -1.03 0.55 21.82
CA PHE A 96 0.33 1.04 22.11
C PHE A 96 0.40 2.57 22.05
N HIS A 97 -0.09 3.15 20.97
CA HIS A 97 -0.07 4.61 20.77
C HIS A 97 -0.89 5.37 21.82
N SER A 98 -2.07 4.86 22.17
CA SER A 98 -2.91 5.54 23.19
C SER A 98 -2.33 5.42 24.61
N LEU A 99 -1.60 4.34 24.89
CA LEU A 99 -0.84 4.20 26.11
C LEU A 99 0.30 5.24 26.16
N CYS A 100 1.15 5.25 25.14
CA CYS A 100 2.28 6.20 25.03
C CYS A 100 1.81 7.66 25.07
N PHE A 101 0.72 7.98 24.32
CA PHE A 101 0.13 9.30 24.35
C PHE A 101 -0.26 9.71 25.78
N SER A 102 -0.90 8.81 26.54
CA SER A 102 -1.29 9.09 27.93
C SER A 102 -0.09 9.29 28.83
N VAL A 103 0.99 8.51 28.65
CA VAL A 103 2.24 8.66 29.42
C VAL A 103 2.86 10.03 29.15
N LEU A 104 3.07 10.37 27.89
CA LEU A 104 3.72 11.63 27.51
C LEU A 104 2.88 12.85 27.88
N ARG A 105 1.54 12.75 27.89
CA ARG A 105 0.66 13.82 28.38
C ARG A 105 0.77 14.07 29.88
N ASN A 106 1.07 13.02 30.63
CA ASN A 106 1.18 13.15 32.09
C ASN A 106 2.58 13.59 32.54
N TYR A 107 3.61 13.13 31.84
CA TYR A 107 5.01 13.30 32.29
C TYR A 107 5.85 14.19 31.38
N GLY A 108 5.36 14.52 30.17
CA GLY A 108 6.10 15.29 29.17
C GLY A 108 7.06 14.45 28.35
N VAL A 109 7.88 15.13 27.57
CA VAL A 109 9.02 14.59 26.81
C VAL A 109 10.28 15.37 27.19
N ASN A 110 11.45 14.82 26.88
CA ASN A 110 12.72 15.45 27.27
C ASN A 110 12.96 16.80 26.55
N GLU A 111 12.48 16.95 25.32
CA GLU A 111 12.74 18.10 24.47
C GLU A 111 11.72 19.23 24.62
N PHE A 112 10.50 18.92 25.10
CA PHE A 112 9.43 19.89 25.31
C PHE A 112 8.41 19.39 26.32
N ASP A 113 7.56 20.27 26.78
CA ASP A 113 6.55 19.96 27.78
C ASP A 113 5.43 19.01 27.24
N ASN A 114 4.43 18.77 28.05
CA ASN A 114 3.30 17.90 27.72
C ASN A 114 2.29 18.50 26.72
N ARG A 115 2.57 19.64 26.09
CA ARG A 115 1.66 20.35 25.18
C ARG A 115 1.84 20.01 23.72
N PHE A 116 2.54 18.93 23.39
CA PHE A 116 2.77 18.48 22.01
C PHE A 116 1.46 18.22 21.24
N LYS A 117 1.53 18.33 19.93
CA LYS A 117 0.43 17.99 19.00
C LYS A 117 0.82 16.75 18.17
N ILE A 118 -0.19 15.97 17.78
CA ILE A 118 -0.01 14.80 16.91
C ILE A 118 -0.07 15.25 15.46
N ILE A 119 0.95 14.94 14.68
CA ILE A 119 0.96 15.16 13.24
C ILE A 119 0.57 13.87 12.52
N PHE A 120 -0.37 13.98 11.56
CA PHE A 120 -0.84 12.88 10.73
C PHE A 120 -0.28 13.02 9.32
N ASP A 121 -0.13 11.91 8.59
CA ASP A 121 0.34 11.90 7.20
C ASP A 121 -0.59 12.69 6.27
N GLU A 122 -1.91 12.51 6.43
CA GLU A 122 -2.96 13.16 5.65
C GLU A 122 -4.07 13.67 6.58
N LYS A 123 -4.87 14.64 6.10
CA LYS A 123 -6.02 15.15 6.85
C LYS A 123 -7.04 14.04 7.07
N LYS A 124 -7.39 13.79 8.34
CA LYS A 124 -8.46 12.87 8.70
C LYS A 124 -9.71 13.66 9.06
N GLU A 125 -10.82 13.31 8.41
CA GLU A 125 -12.13 13.94 8.66
C GLU A 125 -12.70 13.59 10.04
N ASP A 126 -12.25 12.50 10.68
CA ASP A 126 -12.82 11.99 11.94
C ASP A 126 -11.71 11.74 12.97
N THR A 127 -11.42 12.75 13.79
CA THR A 127 -10.40 12.68 14.85
C THR A 127 -11.01 12.44 16.25
N ASP A 128 -12.21 11.88 16.35
CA ASP A 128 -12.81 11.32 17.60
C ASP A 128 -12.32 12.00 18.92
N GLY A 129 -12.58 13.30 19.09
CA GLY A 129 -12.26 14.02 20.34
C GLY A 129 -10.77 14.40 20.54
N LEU A 130 -9.86 14.02 19.65
CA LEU A 130 -8.44 14.41 19.67
C LEU A 130 -8.16 15.76 19.00
N LEU A 131 -9.16 16.44 18.43
CA LEU A 131 -8.99 17.69 17.67
C LEU A 131 -8.13 18.76 18.37
N LYS A 132 -8.18 18.83 19.69
CA LYS A 132 -7.37 19.79 20.49
C LYS A 132 -5.86 19.47 20.49
N PHE A 133 -5.49 18.24 20.10
CA PHE A 133 -4.13 17.74 20.15
C PHE A 133 -3.57 17.38 18.78
N VAL A 134 -4.27 17.74 17.72
CA VAL A 134 -3.84 17.51 16.33
C VAL A 134 -3.09 18.74 15.82
N ALA A 135 -2.01 18.53 15.10
CA ALA A 135 -1.31 19.58 14.39
C ALA A 135 -2.21 20.22 13.32
N GLU A 136 -2.00 21.48 13.06
CA GLU A 136 -2.75 22.23 12.04
C GLU A 136 -2.37 21.79 10.61
N GLU A 137 -1.12 21.31 10.48
CA GLU A 137 -0.51 20.83 9.24
C GLU A 137 -0.42 19.30 9.25
N THR A 138 -0.41 18.70 8.08
CA THR A 138 -0.10 17.27 7.90
C THR A 138 1.41 17.07 7.72
N ALA A 139 1.89 15.86 7.98
CA ALA A 139 3.29 15.51 7.70
C ALA A 139 3.63 15.75 6.23
N PHE A 140 2.73 15.38 5.31
CA PHE A 140 2.90 15.65 3.88
C PHE A 140 3.08 17.15 3.59
N GLU A 141 2.27 18.03 4.19
CA GLU A 141 2.39 19.48 4.00
C GLU A 141 3.75 19.99 4.50
N VAL A 142 4.24 19.48 5.64
CA VAL A 142 5.57 19.84 6.18
C VAL A 142 6.70 19.34 5.28
N PHE A 143 6.63 18.09 4.81
CA PHE A 143 7.60 17.55 3.85
C PHE A 143 7.62 18.36 2.55
N HIS A 144 6.44 18.68 2.02
CA HIS A 144 6.32 19.47 0.80
C HIS A 144 6.93 20.88 0.95
N LYS A 145 6.64 21.57 2.07
CA LYS A 145 7.23 22.85 2.41
C LYS A 145 8.75 22.75 2.52
N THR A 146 9.25 21.73 3.20
CA THR A 146 10.69 21.48 3.34
C THR A 146 11.37 21.29 1.99
N VAL A 147 10.74 20.59 1.05
CA VAL A 147 11.26 20.45 -0.32
C VAL A 147 11.33 21.80 -1.01
N ILE A 148 10.28 22.63 -0.90
CA ILE A 148 10.27 23.98 -1.49
C ILE A 148 11.40 24.84 -0.92
N ASP A 149 11.58 24.83 0.40
CA ASP A 149 12.64 25.59 1.09
C ASP A 149 14.04 25.14 0.64
N LEU A 150 14.25 23.84 0.44
CA LEU A 150 15.52 23.31 -0.07
C LEU A 150 15.75 23.67 -1.54
N CYS A 151 14.68 23.81 -2.33
CA CYS A 151 14.75 24.21 -3.73
C CYS A 151 15.10 25.70 -3.93
N GLU A 152 15.28 26.48 -2.86
CA GLU A 152 15.91 27.79 -2.94
C GLU A 152 17.39 27.70 -3.32
N ASP A 153 18.04 26.58 -2.95
CA ASP A 153 19.34 26.20 -3.50
C ASP A 153 19.18 25.67 -4.93
N ASN A 154 19.79 26.38 -5.88
CA ASN A 154 19.72 26.06 -7.28
C ASN A 154 20.28 24.67 -7.62
N GLN A 155 21.35 24.25 -6.95
CA GLN A 155 21.97 22.94 -7.18
C GLN A 155 21.05 21.82 -6.68
N TYR A 156 20.42 22.02 -5.53
CA TYR A 156 19.45 21.07 -4.99
C TYR A 156 18.25 20.92 -5.95
N LEU A 157 17.69 22.03 -6.43
CA LEU A 157 16.57 22.04 -7.38
C LEU A 157 16.90 21.29 -8.67
N LEU A 158 18.10 21.51 -9.25
CA LEU A 158 18.56 20.83 -10.46
C LEU A 158 18.70 19.32 -10.24
N ASN A 159 19.29 18.92 -9.10
CA ASN A 159 19.46 17.51 -8.75
C ASN A 159 18.10 16.83 -8.53
N LEU A 160 17.16 17.50 -7.87
CA LEU A 160 15.80 16.99 -7.65
C LEU A 160 15.05 16.84 -8.98
N LYS A 161 15.12 17.85 -9.86
CA LYS A 161 14.51 17.77 -11.19
C LYS A 161 15.09 16.59 -11.98
N LYS A 162 16.42 16.48 -12.03
CA LYS A 162 17.07 15.36 -12.72
C LYS A 162 16.57 14.02 -12.16
N TYR A 163 16.54 13.86 -10.84
CA TYR A 163 16.08 12.64 -10.20
C TYR A 163 14.62 12.29 -10.56
N ILE A 164 13.72 13.28 -10.49
CA ILE A 164 12.30 13.08 -10.82
C ILE A 164 12.16 12.66 -12.28
N LEU A 165 12.81 13.36 -13.21
CA LEU A 165 12.73 13.07 -14.63
C LEU A 165 13.33 11.71 -14.99
N ASP A 166 14.48 11.34 -14.39
CA ASP A 166 15.18 10.10 -14.73
C ASP A 166 14.52 8.86 -14.10
N TYR A 167 13.86 9.00 -12.91
CA TYR A 167 13.48 7.83 -12.14
C TYR A 167 12.01 7.76 -11.72
N ILE A 168 11.28 8.87 -11.78
CA ILE A 168 9.86 8.90 -11.41
C ILE A 168 8.97 9.07 -12.64
N VAL A 169 9.22 10.08 -13.45
CA VAL A 169 8.42 10.37 -14.66
C VAL A 169 8.50 9.24 -15.66
N ASP A 170 9.68 8.67 -15.87
CA ASP A 170 9.87 7.57 -16.82
C ASP A 170 9.07 6.30 -16.46
N LYS A 171 8.85 6.03 -15.18
CA LYS A 171 7.99 4.90 -14.78
C LYS A 171 6.52 5.11 -15.13
N ILE A 172 6.03 6.34 -15.02
CA ILE A 172 4.63 6.68 -15.28
C ILE A 172 4.38 6.93 -16.76
N HIS A 173 5.33 7.56 -17.44
CA HIS A 173 5.21 7.88 -18.87
C HIS A 173 5.61 6.76 -19.81
N LEU A 174 6.53 5.86 -19.43
CA LEU A 174 6.90 4.69 -20.23
C LEU A 174 5.69 3.79 -20.58
N GLU A 175 4.67 3.76 -19.73
CA GLU A 175 3.42 3.05 -20.05
C GLU A 175 2.54 3.85 -21.03
N LYS A 176 2.59 5.18 -21.02
CA LYS A 176 1.78 6.06 -21.87
C LYS A 176 2.44 6.40 -23.21
N THR A 177 3.77 6.56 -23.25
CA THR A 177 4.52 7.01 -24.42
C THR A 177 5.03 5.89 -25.32
N LYS A 178 5.00 4.63 -24.89
CA LYS A 178 5.33 3.46 -25.73
C LYS A 178 4.40 3.26 -26.93
N LYS A 179 3.27 3.97 -26.98
CA LYS A 179 2.30 3.85 -28.08
C LYS A 179 2.53 4.96 -29.11
N LEU A 180 2.97 4.55 -30.29
CA LEU A 180 2.93 5.36 -31.51
C LEU A 180 1.50 5.92 -31.67
N GLN A 181 1.37 7.24 -31.68
CA GLN A 181 0.08 7.89 -31.87
C GLN A 181 -0.13 8.15 -33.36
N LEU A 182 -1.32 7.76 -33.84
CA LEU A 182 -1.73 7.99 -35.22
C LEU A 182 -2.75 9.15 -35.24
N THR A 183 -2.41 10.21 -35.97
CA THR A 183 -3.34 11.30 -36.25
C THR A 183 -3.61 11.38 -37.73
N LYS A 184 -4.56 12.26 -38.13
CA LYS A 184 -4.82 12.58 -39.55
C LYS A 184 -3.56 13.12 -40.25
N ASP A 185 -2.64 13.73 -39.51
CA ASP A 185 -1.41 14.39 -40.02
C ASP A 185 -0.17 13.48 -39.99
N GLY A 186 -0.29 12.23 -39.57
CA GLY A 186 0.81 11.26 -39.56
C GLY A 186 1.09 10.57 -38.22
N LYS A 187 2.24 9.85 -38.17
CA LYS A 187 2.72 9.16 -36.97
C LYS A 187 3.64 10.09 -36.18
N TYR A 188 3.43 10.19 -34.87
CA TYR A 188 4.30 11.00 -34.00
C TYR A 188 4.50 10.35 -32.62
N TYR A 189 5.54 10.80 -31.93
CA TYR A 189 5.86 10.48 -30.54
C TYR A 189 5.72 11.76 -29.70
N THR A 190 5.23 11.65 -28.48
CA THR A 190 5.12 12.78 -27.56
C THR A 190 6.34 12.83 -26.65
N THR A 191 7.02 13.95 -26.57
CA THR A 191 8.20 14.17 -25.72
C THR A 191 7.80 14.50 -24.27
N LEU A 192 8.77 14.54 -23.36
CA LEU A 192 8.57 14.98 -21.96
C LEU A 192 8.10 16.43 -21.86
N SER A 193 8.49 17.28 -22.79
CA SER A 193 8.01 18.68 -22.90
C SER A 193 6.57 18.79 -23.44
N GLY A 194 6.05 17.70 -24.03
CA GLY A 194 4.74 17.67 -24.66
C GLY A 194 4.75 17.91 -26.18
N ASP A 195 5.93 18.12 -26.78
CA ASP A 195 6.08 18.31 -28.22
C ASP A 195 5.81 17.01 -28.98
N LYS A 196 5.35 17.14 -30.22
CA LYS A 196 5.13 16.01 -31.12
C LYS A 196 6.27 15.90 -32.10
N VAL A 197 7.02 14.79 -32.04
CA VAL A 197 8.18 14.52 -32.89
C VAL A 197 7.96 13.30 -33.78
N ARG A 198 8.68 13.21 -34.91
CA ARG A 198 8.41 12.21 -35.95
C ARG A 198 9.09 10.86 -35.72
N SER A 199 10.16 10.82 -34.93
CA SER A 199 10.91 9.58 -34.66
C SER A 199 11.18 9.37 -33.17
N LYS A 200 11.53 8.11 -32.80
CA LYS A 200 11.99 7.79 -31.44
C LYS A 200 13.32 8.43 -31.11
N SER A 201 14.18 8.57 -32.09
CA SER A 201 15.49 9.18 -31.93
C SER A 201 15.38 10.67 -31.65
N GLU A 202 14.51 11.37 -32.38
CA GLU A 202 14.16 12.75 -32.08
C GLU A 202 13.52 12.91 -30.70
N GLN A 203 12.60 11.98 -30.31
CA GLN A 203 12.04 11.95 -28.95
C GLN A 203 13.14 11.85 -27.90
N SER A 204 14.10 10.95 -28.08
CA SER A 204 15.21 10.77 -27.13
C SER A 204 16.09 12.00 -27.01
N ILE A 205 16.35 12.70 -28.13
CA ILE A 205 17.12 13.95 -28.15
C ILE A 205 16.34 15.08 -27.44
N ALA A 206 15.07 15.25 -27.78
CA ALA A 206 14.19 16.23 -27.13
C ALA A 206 14.09 15.99 -25.62
N ASP A 207 13.88 14.74 -25.22
CA ASP A 207 13.83 14.34 -23.81
C ASP A 207 15.15 14.57 -23.09
N TRP A 208 16.28 14.34 -23.76
CA TRP A 208 17.60 14.65 -23.21
C TRP A 208 17.78 16.16 -23.00
N LEU A 209 17.45 16.99 -23.99
CA LEU A 209 17.50 18.45 -23.88
C LEU A 209 16.62 18.95 -22.72
N TYR A 210 15.42 18.43 -22.63
CA TYR A 210 14.47 18.78 -21.56
C TYR A 210 14.97 18.38 -20.17
N ARG A 211 15.52 17.17 -20.00
CA ARG A 211 16.12 16.68 -18.74
C ARG A 211 17.28 17.54 -18.28
N HIS A 212 18.08 18.05 -19.23
CA HIS A 212 19.19 18.94 -18.95
C HIS A 212 18.78 20.41 -18.89
N SER A 213 17.48 20.68 -19.05
CA SER A 213 16.92 22.03 -18.97
C SER A 213 17.41 22.98 -20.05
N ILE A 214 17.68 22.41 -21.20
CA ILE A 214 18.14 23.13 -22.38
C ILE A 214 16.92 23.45 -23.23
N ALA A 215 16.66 24.76 -23.46
CA ALA A 215 15.56 25.18 -24.31
C ALA A 215 15.86 24.84 -25.76
N TYR A 216 14.86 24.33 -26.44
CA TYR A 216 14.93 24.02 -27.85
C TYR A 216 13.65 24.37 -28.57
N GLU A 217 13.72 24.58 -29.87
CA GLU A 217 12.59 24.66 -30.79
C GLU A 217 12.67 23.46 -31.73
N TYR A 218 11.58 22.70 -31.84
CA TYR A 218 11.50 21.56 -32.73
C TYR A 218 11.01 21.97 -34.11
N GLU A 219 11.70 21.53 -35.18
CA GLU A 219 11.44 21.87 -36.58
C GLU A 219 11.24 23.35 -36.82
N PRO A 220 12.18 24.23 -36.39
CA PRO A 220 12.06 25.66 -36.63
C PRO A 220 12.07 25.96 -38.14
N LEU A 221 11.20 26.89 -38.55
CA LEU A 221 11.22 27.41 -39.92
C LEU A 221 12.38 28.38 -40.09
N LEU A 222 13.34 27.99 -40.89
CA LEU A 222 14.52 28.81 -41.16
C LEU A 222 14.57 29.17 -42.64
N ASN A 223 14.54 30.46 -42.94
CA ASN A 223 14.74 30.97 -44.28
C ASN A 223 16.16 31.54 -44.43
N VAL A 224 16.97 30.93 -45.32
CA VAL A 224 18.33 31.38 -45.61
C VAL A 224 18.48 31.63 -47.09
N LYS A 225 18.52 32.89 -47.51
CA LYS A 225 18.78 33.29 -48.91
C LYS A 225 17.88 32.55 -49.90
N ASP A 226 16.57 32.64 -49.72
CA ASP A 226 15.52 32.05 -50.58
C ASP A 226 15.38 30.51 -50.48
N TRP A 227 15.96 29.90 -49.46
CA TRP A 227 15.75 28.49 -49.15
C TRP A 227 15.09 28.33 -47.80
N ASP A 228 14.01 27.56 -47.76
CA ASP A 228 13.31 27.18 -46.55
C ASP A 228 13.83 25.84 -46.02
N PHE A 229 14.22 25.81 -44.74
CA PHE A 229 14.71 24.64 -44.06
C PHE A 229 13.92 24.39 -42.76
N GLN A 230 13.83 23.13 -42.42
CA GLN A 230 13.37 22.70 -41.12
C GLN A 230 14.41 21.72 -40.54
N PRO A 231 15.42 22.21 -39.79
CA PRO A 231 16.28 21.32 -39.00
C PRO A 231 15.46 20.71 -37.85
N ASP A 232 15.90 19.53 -37.35
CA ASP A 232 15.14 18.87 -36.30
C ASP A 232 15.04 19.72 -35.03
N PHE A 233 16.16 20.36 -34.64
CA PHE A 233 16.17 21.18 -33.41
C PHE A 233 16.99 22.46 -33.60
N TYR A 234 16.53 23.52 -32.95
CA TYR A 234 17.31 24.73 -32.71
C TYR A 234 17.49 24.95 -31.22
N ILE A 235 18.74 25.08 -30.78
CA ILE A 235 19.12 25.32 -29.40
C ILE A 235 19.65 26.74 -29.28
N SER A 236 18.79 27.69 -28.89
CA SER A 236 19.06 29.13 -28.92
C SER A 236 20.26 29.53 -28.05
N ASP A 237 20.37 28.95 -26.83
CA ASP A 237 21.43 29.33 -25.89
C ASP A 237 22.82 28.79 -26.28
N ALA A 238 22.86 27.78 -27.14
CA ALA A 238 24.10 27.29 -27.76
C ALA A 238 24.32 27.83 -29.19
N ASN A 239 23.36 28.58 -29.70
CA ASN A 239 23.29 29.03 -31.09
C ASN A 239 23.60 27.93 -32.09
N LEU A 240 22.88 26.79 -31.92
CA LEU A 240 23.17 25.52 -32.56
C LEU A 240 21.91 24.96 -33.22
N TYR A 241 22.01 24.56 -34.48
CA TYR A 241 21.03 23.72 -35.16
C TYR A 241 21.51 22.26 -35.11
N LEU A 242 20.60 21.33 -34.77
CA LEU A 242 20.91 19.93 -34.70
C LEU A 242 20.01 19.16 -35.65
N GLU A 243 20.60 18.25 -36.42
CA GLU A 243 19.91 17.35 -37.35
C GLU A 243 20.24 15.91 -37.00
N HIS A 244 19.21 15.07 -36.86
CA HIS A 244 19.39 13.64 -36.65
C HIS A 244 19.33 12.89 -37.96
N VAL A 245 20.43 12.22 -38.32
CA VAL A 245 20.58 11.53 -39.59
C VAL A 245 20.30 10.03 -39.42
N SER A 246 19.24 9.55 -40.07
CA SER A 246 19.04 8.11 -40.30
C SER A 246 19.86 7.71 -41.55
N GLU A 247 20.44 6.50 -41.58
CA GLU A 247 21.36 6.00 -42.64
C GLU A 247 20.81 6.06 -44.09
N LYS A 248 19.58 6.48 -44.29
CA LYS A 248 18.88 6.52 -45.58
C LYS A 248 18.72 7.89 -46.23
N SER A 249 19.25 8.98 -45.66
CA SER A 249 18.98 10.31 -46.20
C SER A 249 20.05 10.81 -47.20
N TYR A 250 19.68 10.88 -48.46
CA TYR A 250 20.54 11.34 -49.60
C TYR A 250 20.68 12.87 -49.70
N SER A 251 19.97 13.67 -48.89
CA SER A 251 19.85 15.14 -49.12
C SER A 251 20.77 16.04 -48.27
N MET A 252 21.69 15.44 -47.49
CA MET A 252 22.44 16.20 -46.46
C MET A 252 23.49 17.20 -46.97
N LYS A 253 24.15 16.92 -48.11
CA LYS A 253 25.19 17.83 -48.65
C LYS A 253 24.65 19.22 -48.95
N ASN A 254 23.46 19.28 -49.52
CA ASN A 254 22.84 20.59 -49.86
C ASN A 254 22.45 21.35 -48.60
N LYS A 255 21.97 20.69 -47.54
CA LYS A 255 21.68 21.33 -46.25
C LYS A 255 22.95 21.96 -45.65
N GLU A 256 24.03 21.17 -45.57
CA GLU A 256 25.32 21.64 -45.02
C GLU A 256 25.88 22.86 -45.74
N GLU A 257 25.90 22.82 -47.06
CA GLU A 257 26.38 23.96 -47.89
C GLU A 257 25.59 25.24 -47.64
N GLN A 258 24.28 25.11 -47.44
CA GLN A 258 23.42 26.27 -47.18
C GLN A 258 23.62 26.82 -45.77
N PHE A 259 23.74 25.98 -44.75
CA PHE A 259 24.08 26.41 -43.40
C PHE A 259 25.42 27.12 -43.32
N GLN A 260 26.44 26.60 -44.06
CA GLN A 260 27.74 27.28 -44.21
C GLN A 260 27.61 28.63 -44.89
N LYS A 261 26.83 28.75 -45.98
CA LYS A 261 26.58 30.03 -46.69
C LYS A 261 25.84 31.02 -45.81
N GLY A 262 24.98 30.53 -44.87
CA GLY A 262 24.28 31.33 -43.89
C GLY A 262 25.11 31.70 -42.66
N ASN A 263 26.32 31.19 -42.52
CA ASN A 263 27.18 31.30 -41.34
C ASN A 263 26.48 30.73 -40.06
N LEU A 264 25.70 29.65 -40.22
CA LEU A 264 24.93 28.97 -39.16
C LEU A 264 25.62 27.66 -38.81
N LEU A 265 25.61 27.33 -37.51
CA LEU A 265 26.21 26.07 -37.00
C LEU A 265 25.19 24.94 -37.06
N LEU A 266 25.38 24.00 -37.98
CA LEU A 266 24.65 22.75 -38.04
C LEU A 266 25.51 21.59 -37.52
N VAL A 267 25.02 20.87 -36.52
CA VAL A 267 25.67 19.64 -36.00
C VAL A 267 24.78 18.44 -36.22
N LYS A 268 25.40 17.30 -36.48
CA LYS A 268 24.68 16.04 -36.76
C LYS A 268 24.78 15.06 -35.62
N THR A 269 23.68 14.38 -35.40
CA THR A 269 23.64 13.13 -34.63
C THR A 269 23.25 11.96 -35.55
N PHE A 270 23.62 10.76 -35.22
CA PHE A 270 23.44 9.58 -36.08
C PHE A 270 22.69 8.48 -35.35
N GLU A 271 21.89 7.69 -36.08
CA GLU A 271 21.13 6.56 -35.53
C GLU A 271 22.03 5.54 -34.80
N SER A 272 23.28 5.34 -35.24
CA SER A 272 24.25 4.46 -34.59
C SER A 272 24.55 4.82 -33.12
N MET A 273 24.37 6.11 -32.75
CA MET A 273 24.58 6.59 -31.38
C MET A 273 23.45 6.20 -30.44
N MET A 274 22.28 5.86 -30.99
CA MET A 274 21.09 5.51 -30.20
C MET A 274 21.17 4.08 -29.63
N ALA A 275 22.09 3.25 -30.14
CA ALA A 275 22.28 1.86 -29.70
C ALA A 275 22.92 1.75 -28.30
N ASP A 276 23.69 2.79 -27.88
CA ASP A 276 24.37 2.85 -26.59
C ASP A 276 24.02 4.15 -25.87
N SER A 277 23.33 4.03 -24.74
CA SER A 277 22.89 5.19 -23.95
C SER A 277 24.07 6.00 -23.38
N ALA A 278 25.21 5.40 -23.08
CA ALA A 278 26.40 6.09 -22.59
C ALA A 278 27.04 6.91 -23.72
N LEU A 279 27.16 6.34 -24.91
CA LEU A 279 27.66 7.03 -26.10
C LEU A 279 26.73 8.16 -26.51
N PHE A 280 25.41 7.94 -26.48
CA PHE A 280 24.39 8.96 -26.76
C PHE A 280 24.53 10.16 -25.83
N ASN A 281 24.52 9.92 -24.51
CA ASN A 281 24.66 11.00 -23.51
C ASN A 281 25.99 11.75 -23.67
N HIS A 282 27.09 11.01 -23.79
CA HIS A 282 28.43 11.61 -23.97
C HIS A 282 28.48 12.50 -25.21
N THR A 283 27.91 12.08 -26.31
CA THR A 283 27.91 12.84 -27.56
C THR A 283 27.10 14.12 -27.45
N LEU A 284 25.89 14.07 -26.88
CA LEU A 284 25.09 15.26 -26.67
C LEU A 284 25.74 16.22 -25.66
N ASP A 285 26.41 15.70 -24.61
CA ASP A 285 27.21 16.50 -23.70
C ASP A 285 28.30 17.29 -24.44
N GLN A 286 29.04 16.63 -25.31
CA GLN A 286 30.11 17.27 -26.11
C GLN A 286 29.55 18.31 -27.12
N ILE A 287 28.46 17.99 -27.79
CA ILE A 287 27.86 18.84 -28.80
C ILE A 287 27.20 20.07 -28.19
N VAL A 288 26.43 19.89 -27.13
CA VAL A 288 25.53 20.91 -26.58
C VAL A 288 26.13 21.61 -25.37
N LYS A 289 26.41 20.85 -24.27
CA LYS A 289 26.83 21.44 -23.00
C LYS A 289 28.11 22.28 -23.08
N ASN A 290 29.08 21.85 -23.88
CA ASN A 290 30.33 22.61 -24.06
C ASN A 290 30.13 23.96 -24.76
N ARG A 291 28.94 24.21 -25.31
CA ARG A 291 28.59 25.47 -25.99
C ARG A 291 27.65 26.36 -25.20
N LEU A 292 27.13 25.87 -24.09
CA LEU A 292 26.27 26.65 -23.20
C LEU A 292 27.11 27.63 -22.38
N PRO A 293 26.59 28.84 -22.04
CA PRO A 293 27.25 29.77 -21.13
C PRO A 293 27.57 29.15 -19.77
N GLU A 294 28.71 29.51 -19.15
CA GLU A 294 29.12 28.97 -17.83
C GLU A 294 28.03 29.07 -16.77
N ASN A 295 27.22 30.13 -16.79
CA ASN A 295 26.14 30.38 -15.84
C ASN A 295 24.76 29.93 -16.36
N TYR A 296 24.72 29.12 -17.41
CA TYR A 296 23.46 28.73 -18.06
C TYR A 296 22.41 28.21 -17.08
N HIS A 297 22.77 27.25 -16.25
CA HIS A 297 21.85 26.66 -15.29
C HIS A 297 21.39 27.65 -14.21
N LYS A 298 22.26 28.58 -13.79
CA LYS A 298 21.91 29.58 -12.78
C LYS A 298 20.86 30.56 -13.30
N ASN A 299 20.98 30.97 -14.55
CA ASN A 299 20.01 31.88 -15.17
C ASN A 299 18.66 31.23 -15.47
N ARG A 300 18.64 29.91 -15.68
CA ARG A 300 17.42 29.12 -15.93
C ARG A 300 16.65 28.76 -14.68
N THR A 301 17.17 28.96 -13.49
CA THR A 301 16.53 28.56 -12.24
C THR A 301 15.15 29.16 -12.01
N LEU A 302 14.92 30.39 -12.47
CA LEU A 302 13.60 31.06 -12.42
C LEU A 302 12.57 30.35 -13.28
N VAL A 303 12.96 29.90 -14.47
CA VAL A 303 12.09 29.11 -15.38
C VAL A 303 11.79 27.73 -14.78
N PHE A 304 12.74 27.16 -14.04
CA PHE A 304 12.53 25.90 -13.35
C PHE A 304 11.46 25.91 -12.26
N LYS A 305 11.35 27.02 -11.50
CA LYS A 305 10.31 27.12 -10.47
C LYS A 305 8.91 27.05 -11.07
N GLU A 306 8.72 27.58 -12.28
CA GLU A 306 7.45 27.50 -13.01
C GLU A 306 7.22 26.10 -13.61
N GLU A 307 8.27 25.48 -14.15
CA GLU A 307 8.18 24.11 -14.68
C GLU A 307 7.99 23.07 -13.56
N PHE A 308 8.55 23.28 -12.37
CA PHE A 308 8.41 22.39 -11.21
C PHE A 308 6.94 22.19 -10.82
N ASN A 309 6.10 23.20 -11.00
CA ASN A 309 4.67 23.09 -10.77
C ASN A 309 3.97 22.13 -11.76
N LYS A 310 4.53 21.87 -12.94
CA LYS A 310 3.98 20.91 -13.92
C LYS A 310 4.13 19.46 -13.44
N TYR A 311 5.11 19.17 -12.59
CA TYR A 311 5.40 17.83 -12.03
C TYR A 311 4.78 17.58 -10.65
N HIS A 312 3.71 18.27 -10.33
CA HIS A 312 3.13 18.25 -8.99
C HIS A 312 2.84 16.81 -8.48
N GLU A 313 2.33 15.90 -9.32
CA GLU A 313 2.08 14.50 -8.91
C GLU A 313 3.37 13.69 -8.76
N ASP A 314 4.36 13.92 -9.59
CA ASP A 314 5.66 13.24 -9.54
C ASP A 314 6.48 13.69 -8.32
N VAL A 315 6.39 14.97 -7.96
CA VAL A 315 6.95 15.52 -6.72
C VAL A 315 6.28 14.89 -5.50
N LYS A 316 4.95 14.74 -5.53
CA LYS A 316 4.23 14.04 -4.45
C LYS A 316 4.69 12.60 -4.29
N GLU A 317 4.95 11.90 -5.39
CA GLU A 317 5.46 10.53 -5.33
C GLU A 317 6.86 10.48 -4.70
N PHE A 318 7.75 11.40 -5.07
CA PHE A 318 9.06 11.54 -4.41
C PHE A 318 8.92 11.79 -2.90
N ILE A 319 8.05 12.72 -2.52
CA ILE A 319 7.78 13.03 -1.10
C ILE A 319 7.26 11.80 -0.35
N ARG A 320 6.33 11.03 -0.93
CA ARG A 320 5.82 9.79 -0.31
C ARG A 320 6.94 8.76 -0.09
N GLN A 321 7.89 8.66 -1.03
CA GLN A 321 9.07 7.80 -0.84
C GLN A 321 9.95 8.29 0.31
N VAL A 322 10.16 9.61 0.43
CA VAL A 322 10.91 10.21 1.54
C VAL A 322 10.19 10.02 2.87
N MET A 323 8.87 10.22 2.93
CA MET A 323 8.08 9.94 4.13
C MET A 323 8.24 8.49 4.56
N ARG A 324 8.14 7.56 3.62
CA ARG A 324 8.28 6.13 3.90
C ARG A 324 9.67 5.76 4.45
N ILE A 325 10.77 6.30 3.89
CA ILE A 325 12.09 6.06 4.47
C ILE A 325 12.23 6.67 5.86
N THR A 326 11.59 7.81 6.11
CA THR A 326 11.59 8.45 7.43
C THR A 326 10.93 7.53 8.48
N ASP A 327 9.78 6.97 8.14
CA ASP A 327 9.11 5.99 9.00
C ASP A 327 9.97 4.75 9.25
N MET A 328 10.60 4.21 8.18
CA MET A 328 11.48 3.05 8.30
C MET A 328 12.69 3.34 9.19
N ILE A 329 13.35 4.48 9.05
CA ILE A 329 14.47 4.93 9.89
C ILE A 329 14.04 4.98 11.36
N LYS A 330 12.85 5.55 11.65
CA LYS A 330 12.32 5.64 13.02
C LYS A 330 11.97 4.26 13.59
N VAL A 331 11.30 3.41 12.83
CA VAL A 331 10.88 2.06 13.29
C VAL A 331 12.04 1.13 13.51
N GLU A 332 13.06 1.15 12.63
CA GLU A 332 14.27 0.34 12.77
C GLU A 332 15.30 0.99 13.72
N ASN A 333 14.98 2.17 14.26
CA ASN A 333 15.85 2.94 15.16
C ASN A 333 17.28 3.09 14.59
N THR A 334 17.36 3.40 13.29
CA THR A 334 18.63 3.48 12.56
C THR A 334 19.09 4.94 12.52
N ASP A 335 20.41 5.16 12.75
CA ASP A 335 21.00 6.48 12.63
C ASP A 335 20.98 6.98 11.17
N ILE A 336 20.49 8.21 10.96
CA ILE A 336 20.32 8.85 9.66
C ILE A 336 21.65 8.95 8.90
N HIS A 337 22.73 9.33 9.59
CA HIS A 337 24.05 9.45 8.98
C HIS A 337 24.60 8.08 8.53
N SER A 338 24.32 7.03 9.31
CA SER A 338 24.66 5.65 8.93
C SER A 338 23.94 5.21 7.66
N VAL A 339 22.67 5.59 7.49
CA VAL A 339 21.90 5.31 6.27
C VAL A 339 22.50 6.04 5.06
N LEU A 340 22.88 7.33 5.24
CA LEU A 340 23.53 8.11 4.19
C LEU A 340 24.85 7.48 3.76
N GLU A 341 25.71 7.08 4.71
CA GLU A 341 26.99 6.45 4.40
C GLU A 341 26.84 5.09 3.71
N LYS A 342 25.84 4.31 4.06
CA LYS A 342 25.50 3.07 3.34
C LYS A 342 25.06 3.37 1.92
N SER A 343 24.22 4.39 1.72
CA SER A 343 23.71 4.76 0.40
C SER A 343 24.80 5.24 -0.55
N LYS A 344 25.80 6.00 -0.04
CA LYS A 344 26.95 6.47 -0.83
C LYS A 344 27.76 5.32 -1.45
N LYS A 345 27.79 4.15 -0.80
CA LYS A 345 28.49 2.94 -1.24
C LYS A 345 27.66 2.07 -2.20
N ASP A 346 26.40 2.43 -2.48
CA ASP A 346 25.57 1.68 -3.40
C ASP A 346 26.07 1.85 -4.83
N GLN A 347 26.07 0.76 -5.61
CA GLN A 347 26.54 0.75 -6.99
C GLN A 347 25.62 1.53 -7.95
N HIS A 348 24.33 1.74 -7.59
CA HIS A 348 23.35 2.41 -8.43
C HIS A 348 23.31 3.91 -8.16
N GLU A 349 23.51 4.71 -9.21
CA GLU A 349 23.42 6.18 -9.13
C GLU A 349 22.07 6.66 -8.58
N ARG A 350 20.98 6.01 -8.97
CA ARG A 350 19.63 6.31 -8.47
C ARG A 350 19.56 6.31 -6.95
N ILE A 351 20.17 5.32 -6.30
CA ILE A 351 20.14 5.18 -4.84
C ILE A 351 20.95 6.30 -4.19
N ARG A 352 22.17 6.53 -4.67
CA ARG A 352 23.03 7.60 -4.15
C ARG A 352 22.35 8.97 -4.29
N SER A 353 21.78 9.25 -5.47
CA SER A 353 21.06 10.50 -5.75
C SER A 353 19.81 10.66 -4.89
N PHE A 354 19.03 9.58 -4.71
CA PHE A 354 17.84 9.61 -3.85
C PHE A 354 18.19 10.02 -2.43
N TYR A 355 19.15 9.34 -1.80
CA TYR A 355 19.50 9.62 -0.41
C TYR A 355 20.20 10.96 -0.22
N ALA A 356 20.98 11.42 -1.21
CA ALA A 356 21.55 12.77 -1.18
C ALA A 356 20.47 13.86 -1.17
N LEU A 357 19.32 13.62 -1.81
CA LEU A 357 18.18 14.52 -1.81
C LEU A 357 17.28 14.32 -0.58
N ALA A 358 17.06 13.09 -0.18
CA ALA A 358 16.09 12.74 0.85
C ALA A 358 16.57 13.08 2.28
N ILE A 359 17.84 12.82 2.60
CA ILE A 359 18.35 13.02 3.97
C ILE A 359 18.22 14.48 4.46
N PRO A 360 18.56 15.51 3.68
CA PRO A 360 18.34 16.90 4.10
C PRO A 360 16.85 17.21 4.38
N ILE A 361 15.93 16.57 3.64
CA ILE A 361 14.50 16.72 3.90
C ILE A 361 14.13 16.09 5.24
N VAL A 362 14.58 14.85 5.50
CA VAL A 362 14.31 14.13 6.74
C VAL A 362 14.84 14.92 7.96
N GLU A 363 16.06 15.43 7.90
CA GLU A 363 16.66 16.23 8.97
C GLU A 363 15.86 17.51 9.26
N LYS A 364 15.51 18.27 8.20
CA LYS A 364 14.71 19.49 8.35
C LYS A 364 13.29 19.18 8.85
N TYR A 365 12.68 18.08 8.40
CA TYR A 365 11.38 17.64 8.89
C TYR A 365 11.43 17.34 10.40
N ILE A 366 12.41 16.58 10.86
CA ILE A 366 12.58 16.25 12.28
C ILE A 366 12.80 17.54 13.09
N GLN A 367 13.66 18.44 12.61
CA GLN A 367 13.90 19.73 13.25
C GLN A 367 12.63 20.59 13.30
N TYR A 368 11.86 20.63 12.23
CA TYR A 368 10.59 21.36 12.19
C TYR A 368 9.59 20.81 13.21
N CYS A 369 9.41 19.47 13.25
CA CYS A 369 8.54 18.82 14.21
C CYS A 369 8.98 19.09 15.66
N THR A 370 10.28 19.05 15.94
CA THR A 370 10.80 19.39 17.26
C THR A 370 10.49 20.85 17.64
N ASN A 371 10.74 21.80 16.75
CA ASN A 371 10.47 23.23 16.99
C ASN A 371 8.99 23.55 17.22
N LYS A 372 8.09 22.78 16.57
CA LYS A 372 6.63 22.93 16.70
C LYS A 372 6.02 22.05 17.78
N SER A 373 6.81 21.26 18.47
CA SER A 373 6.34 20.24 19.42
C SER A 373 5.35 19.27 18.77
N TYR A 374 5.66 18.79 17.55
CA TYR A 374 4.88 17.79 16.84
C TYR A 374 5.48 16.40 17.03
N LEU A 375 4.62 15.42 17.26
CA LEU A 375 4.98 14.00 17.33
C LEU A 375 4.12 13.20 16.33
N ASP A 376 4.73 12.31 15.57
CA ASP A 376 4.00 11.29 14.86
C ASP A 376 3.77 10.03 15.72
N PHE A 377 3.17 9.00 15.14
CA PHE A 377 2.87 7.78 15.90
C PHE A 377 4.13 7.02 16.33
N ASN A 378 5.19 7.01 15.51
CA ASN A 378 6.44 6.36 15.87
C ASN A 378 7.15 7.13 16.99
N ASP A 379 7.10 8.46 16.96
CA ASP A 379 7.64 9.32 17.99
C ASP A 379 6.98 9.08 19.35
N LEU A 380 5.66 8.82 19.40
CA LEU A 380 4.99 8.50 20.66
C LEU A 380 5.64 7.33 21.38
N ILE A 381 5.96 6.25 20.65
CA ILE A 381 6.55 5.05 21.24
C ILE A 381 8.02 5.32 21.59
N SER A 382 8.81 5.87 20.67
CA SER A 382 10.23 6.12 20.88
C SER A 382 10.50 7.12 22.01
N ARG A 383 9.68 8.18 22.12
CA ARG A 383 9.79 9.16 23.22
C ARG A 383 9.36 8.58 24.56
N THR A 384 8.36 7.70 24.59
CA THR A 384 8.01 6.97 25.82
C THR A 384 9.13 6.05 26.27
N ILE A 385 9.77 5.35 25.35
CA ILE A 385 10.96 4.51 25.64
C ILE A 385 12.08 5.39 26.20
N SER A 386 12.37 6.52 25.56
CA SER A 386 13.39 7.48 26.03
C SER A 386 13.06 8.01 27.43
N LEU A 387 11.79 8.40 27.66
CA LEU A 387 11.35 8.85 28.99
C LEU A 387 11.57 7.78 30.06
N PHE A 388 11.18 6.53 29.79
CA PHE A 388 11.32 5.41 30.71
C PHE A 388 12.79 5.05 30.99
N LYS A 389 13.69 5.20 30.01
CA LYS A 389 15.12 4.97 30.20
C LYS A 389 15.82 6.07 31.00
N ASN A 390 15.36 7.32 30.87
CA ASN A 390 16.00 8.47 31.48
C ASN A 390 15.41 8.85 32.86
N GLN A 391 14.22 8.35 33.20
CA GLN A 391 13.51 8.69 34.43
C GLN A 391 13.02 7.42 35.15
N GLU A 392 13.86 6.86 35.99
CA GLU A 392 13.60 5.62 36.72
C GLU A 392 12.35 5.69 37.59
N ASP A 393 12.08 6.82 38.24
CA ASP A 393 10.88 7.01 39.06
C ASP A 393 9.57 6.82 38.24
N ILE A 394 9.57 7.26 37.01
CA ILE A 394 8.40 7.12 36.14
C ILE A 394 8.19 5.67 35.75
N ILE A 395 9.23 5.00 35.23
CA ILE A 395 9.10 3.59 34.83
C ILE A 395 8.73 2.70 36.00
N HIS A 396 9.29 2.94 37.20
CA HIS A 396 8.91 2.20 38.42
C HIS A 396 7.44 2.35 38.80
N GLN A 397 6.81 3.51 38.56
CA GLN A 397 5.37 3.67 38.76
C GLN A 397 4.56 2.71 37.87
N PHE A 398 4.96 2.55 36.60
CA PHE A 398 4.30 1.64 35.66
C PHE A 398 4.57 0.18 35.97
N GLN A 399 5.82 -0.17 36.34
CA GLN A 399 6.22 -1.50 36.75
C GLN A 399 5.47 -1.96 38.03
N ASN A 400 5.35 -1.09 39.01
CA ASN A 400 4.61 -1.37 40.23
C ASN A 400 3.08 -1.43 40.01
N LYS A 401 2.58 -0.65 39.07
CA LYS A 401 1.15 -0.62 38.75
C LYS A 401 0.71 -1.88 38.02
N TYR A 402 1.42 -2.27 36.96
CA TYR A 402 0.95 -3.33 36.08
C TYR A 402 1.65 -4.66 36.37
N GLN A 403 0.98 -5.51 37.13
CA GLN A 403 1.45 -6.87 37.41
C GLN A 403 1.13 -7.85 36.28
N TYR A 404 0.13 -7.53 35.46
CA TYR A 404 -0.30 -8.36 34.32
C TYR A 404 -0.35 -7.49 33.07
N ILE A 405 0.40 -7.90 32.04
CA ILE A 405 0.39 -7.27 30.71
C ILE A 405 -0.11 -8.30 29.72
N LEU A 406 -1.23 -8.01 29.08
CA LEU A 406 -1.86 -8.87 28.07
C LEU A 406 -1.74 -8.18 26.72
N VAL A 407 -1.28 -8.92 25.68
CA VAL A 407 -1.10 -8.37 24.33
C VAL A 407 -1.84 -9.25 23.33
N ASP A 408 -2.80 -8.66 22.60
CA ASP A 408 -3.48 -9.31 21.49
C ASP A 408 -2.69 -9.14 20.19
N GLU A 409 -2.89 -10.01 19.20
CA GLU A 409 -2.25 -9.97 17.86
C GLU A 409 -0.71 -9.79 17.93
N PHE A 410 -0.05 -10.48 18.86
CA PHE A 410 1.39 -10.31 19.15
C PHE A 410 2.31 -10.53 17.93
N GLN A 411 1.85 -11.21 16.87
CA GLN A 411 2.61 -11.37 15.63
C GLN A 411 2.82 -10.08 14.84
N ASP A 412 2.11 -9.01 15.17
CA ASP A 412 2.20 -7.72 14.47
C ASP A 412 3.10 -6.69 15.18
N VAL A 413 3.73 -7.06 16.29
CA VAL A 413 4.61 -6.14 17.03
C VAL A 413 5.87 -5.79 16.23
N ASN A 414 6.33 -4.55 16.41
CA ASN A 414 7.61 -4.08 15.90
C ASN A 414 8.67 -3.99 17.02
N ASN A 415 9.90 -3.64 16.64
CA ASN A 415 11.04 -3.55 17.57
C ASN A 415 10.77 -2.58 18.73
N LEU A 416 10.24 -1.38 18.45
CA LEU A 416 9.94 -0.36 19.48
C LEU A 416 8.86 -0.84 20.46
N GLN A 417 7.81 -1.50 19.96
CA GLN A 417 6.74 -2.03 20.81
C GLN A 417 7.22 -3.12 21.75
N VAL A 418 8.10 -4.01 21.27
CA VAL A 418 8.71 -5.06 22.12
C VAL A 418 9.65 -4.46 23.13
N GLU A 419 10.44 -3.45 22.75
CA GLU A 419 11.32 -2.73 23.68
C GLU A 419 10.51 -2.04 24.80
N LEU A 420 9.40 -1.37 24.45
CA LEU A 420 8.49 -0.78 25.42
C LEU A 420 7.92 -1.83 26.38
N ILE A 421 7.46 -2.98 25.87
CA ILE A 421 6.99 -4.10 26.72
C ILE A 421 8.10 -4.53 27.67
N LYS A 422 9.32 -4.79 27.16
CA LYS A 422 10.46 -5.26 27.96
C LYS A 422 10.82 -4.31 29.09
N LEU A 423 10.79 -2.99 28.86
CA LEU A 423 11.02 -1.98 29.89
C LEU A 423 9.99 -2.03 31.02
N MET A 424 8.72 -2.37 30.69
CA MET A 424 7.66 -2.46 31.68
C MET A 424 7.64 -3.78 32.47
N LEU A 425 8.40 -4.80 32.05
CA LEU A 425 8.47 -6.08 32.73
C LEU A 425 9.43 -6.03 33.92
N THR A 426 9.02 -6.68 35.00
CA THR A 426 9.86 -7.00 36.20
C THR A 426 9.74 -8.51 36.48
N ASP A 427 10.48 -9.01 37.44
CA ASP A 427 10.38 -10.41 37.89
C ASP A 427 8.97 -10.78 38.39
N ASN A 428 8.20 -9.80 38.85
CA ASN A 428 6.83 -9.96 39.34
C ASN A 428 5.76 -9.76 38.27
N THR A 429 6.13 -9.29 37.06
CA THR A 429 5.18 -9.01 36.00
C THR A 429 4.92 -10.25 35.17
N GLN A 430 3.64 -10.58 34.95
CA GLN A 430 3.22 -11.67 34.08
C GLN A 430 2.82 -11.16 32.72
N LEU A 431 3.61 -11.51 31.70
CA LEU A 431 3.28 -11.25 30.29
C LEU A 431 2.44 -12.39 29.71
N PHE A 432 1.29 -12.07 29.11
CA PHE A 432 0.43 -13.00 28.41
C PHE A 432 0.13 -12.48 27.00
N CYS A 433 0.68 -13.15 26.00
CA CYS A 433 0.53 -12.79 24.60
C CYS A 433 -0.36 -13.79 23.87
N VAL A 434 -1.16 -13.30 22.93
CA VAL A 434 -1.94 -14.14 22.02
C VAL A 434 -1.63 -13.70 20.59
N GLY A 435 -1.40 -14.67 19.70
CA GLY A 435 -1.06 -14.35 18.32
C GLY A 435 -1.08 -15.57 17.40
N ASP A 436 -0.85 -15.31 16.13
CA ASP A 436 -0.74 -16.30 15.07
C ASP A 436 0.33 -15.85 14.06
N ASP A 437 1.51 -16.48 14.11
CA ASP A 437 2.62 -16.18 13.18
C ASP A 437 2.23 -16.39 11.72
N TRP A 438 1.27 -17.28 11.42
CA TRP A 438 0.72 -17.49 10.09
C TRP A 438 -0.14 -16.32 9.60
N GLN A 439 -0.55 -15.39 10.49
CA GLN A 439 -1.29 -14.17 10.18
C GLN A 439 -0.45 -12.89 10.30
N SER A 440 0.88 -13.00 10.37
CA SER A 440 1.78 -11.85 10.35
C SER A 440 1.90 -11.30 8.92
N ILE A 441 1.20 -10.21 8.63
CA ILE A 441 1.07 -9.61 7.30
C ILE A 441 1.38 -8.10 7.28
N TYR A 442 2.01 -7.57 8.32
CA TYR A 442 2.37 -6.16 8.43
C TYR A 442 3.89 -5.92 8.45
N GLY A 443 4.69 -6.83 7.88
CA GLY A 443 6.13 -6.67 7.73
C GLY A 443 6.50 -5.39 6.99
N PHE A 444 5.70 -5.00 5.99
CA PHE A 444 5.84 -3.73 5.27
C PHE A 444 5.63 -2.47 6.15
N ARG A 445 5.04 -2.62 7.35
CA ARG A 445 4.89 -1.58 8.39
C ARG A 445 5.89 -1.74 9.53
N GLY A 446 6.90 -2.58 9.36
CA GLY A 446 7.95 -2.80 10.35
C GLY A 446 7.63 -3.86 11.40
N SER A 447 6.52 -4.62 11.29
CA SER A 447 6.30 -5.75 12.19
C SER A 447 7.39 -6.81 12.00
N ASN A 448 7.75 -7.49 13.09
CA ASN A 448 8.82 -8.48 13.09
C ASN A 448 8.31 -9.82 13.65
N VAL A 449 8.01 -10.73 12.74
CA VAL A 449 7.47 -12.04 13.06
C VAL A 449 8.40 -12.91 13.95
N ASN A 450 9.70 -12.61 13.99
CA ASN A 450 10.65 -13.35 14.82
C ASN A 450 10.32 -13.27 16.31
N TYR A 451 9.68 -12.18 16.77
CA TYR A 451 9.29 -12.06 18.18
C TYR A 451 8.24 -13.10 18.61
N ILE A 452 7.37 -13.53 17.73
CA ILE A 452 6.40 -14.59 18.04
C ILE A 452 6.98 -15.98 17.73
N ILE A 453 7.79 -16.15 16.69
CA ILE A 453 8.43 -17.43 16.34
C ILE A 453 9.42 -17.84 17.43
N ASP A 454 10.30 -16.92 17.83
CA ASP A 454 11.35 -17.13 18.82
C ASP A 454 10.98 -16.55 20.21
N PHE A 455 9.70 -16.58 20.57
CA PHE A 455 9.19 -15.93 21.77
C PHE A 455 9.97 -16.31 23.03
N GLU A 456 10.30 -17.59 23.21
CA GLU A 456 11.04 -18.08 24.38
C GLU A 456 12.50 -17.61 24.43
N LYS A 457 13.08 -17.21 23.29
CA LYS A 457 14.40 -16.58 23.25
C LYS A 457 14.36 -15.10 23.66
N HIS A 458 13.24 -14.43 23.40
CA HIS A 458 13.07 -13.00 23.68
C HIS A 458 12.59 -12.71 25.09
N PHE A 459 11.89 -13.66 25.73
CA PHE A 459 11.32 -13.51 27.07
C PHE A 459 11.73 -14.68 27.96
N ALA A 460 12.43 -14.37 29.05
CA ALA A 460 12.91 -15.36 29.99
C ALA A 460 11.75 -16.15 30.65
N ASN A 461 11.95 -17.43 30.90
CA ASN A 461 10.97 -18.32 31.51
C ASN A 461 9.61 -18.39 30.76
N ALA A 462 9.59 -18.04 29.48
CA ALA A 462 8.39 -18.08 28.69
C ALA A 462 7.92 -19.53 28.45
N LYS A 463 6.59 -19.69 28.25
CA LYS A 463 5.96 -20.95 27.85
C LYS A 463 5.00 -20.66 26.70
N THR A 464 5.00 -21.55 25.72
CA THR A 464 4.13 -21.48 24.55
C THR A 464 3.08 -22.56 24.58
N ILE A 465 1.81 -22.20 24.37
CA ILE A 465 0.67 -23.12 24.25
C ILE A 465 0.08 -22.96 22.86
N LYS A 466 -0.28 -24.07 22.20
CA LYS A 466 -0.87 -24.07 20.85
C LYS A 466 -2.35 -24.37 20.93
N LEU A 467 -3.19 -23.54 20.26
CA LEU A 467 -4.61 -23.82 20.05
C LEU A 467 -4.81 -24.25 18.59
N ASN A 468 -5.08 -25.54 18.42
CA ASN A 468 -5.07 -26.16 17.10
C ASN A 468 -6.48 -26.40 16.51
N LEU A 469 -7.57 -26.06 17.23
CA LEU A 469 -8.92 -26.30 16.76
C LEU A 469 -9.54 -25.01 16.18
N ASN A 470 -9.91 -25.05 14.91
CA ASN A 470 -10.62 -23.97 14.22
C ASN A 470 -12.13 -24.19 14.32
N TYR A 471 -12.84 -23.21 14.88
CA TYR A 471 -14.31 -23.20 15.03
C TYR A 471 -15.03 -22.41 13.94
N ARG A 472 -14.30 -21.73 13.07
CA ARG A 472 -14.82 -20.80 12.08
C ARG A 472 -15.15 -21.50 10.76
N SER A 473 -14.17 -22.15 10.17
CA SER A 473 -14.16 -22.60 8.78
C SER A 473 -14.36 -24.11 8.67
N THR A 474 -14.86 -24.54 7.50
CA THR A 474 -15.01 -25.96 7.18
C THR A 474 -13.67 -26.67 7.00
N GLN A 475 -13.67 -27.99 7.09
CA GLN A 475 -12.46 -28.81 7.00
C GLN A 475 -11.68 -28.63 5.71
N ASN A 476 -12.36 -28.43 4.56
CA ASN A 476 -11.70 -28.23 3.27
C ASN A 476 -10.97 -26.88 3.21
N ILE A 477 -11.54 -25.82 3.79
CA ILE A 477 -10.92 -24.50 3.88
C ILE A 477 -9.70 -24.55 4.82
N VAL A 478 -9.84 -25.19 5.97
CA VAL A 478 -8.73 -25.33 6.94
C VAL A 478 -7.61 -26.20 6.35
N GLY A 479 -7.95 -27.33 5.74
CA GLY A 479 -6.97 -28.22 5.09
C GLY A 479 -6.20 -27.50 3.99
N ALA A 480 -6.88 -26.81 3.09
CA ALA A 480 -6.26 -26.02 2.04
C ALA A 480 -5.32 -24.93 2.60
N SER A 481 -5.75 -24.23 3.66
CA SER A 481 -4.94 -23.19 4.29
C SER A 481 -3.68 -23.75 4.98
N ASN A 482 -3.75 -24.93 5.57
CA ASN A 482 -2.60 -25.63 6.14
C ASN A 482 -1.59 -26.01 5.05
N GLU A 483 -2.05 -26.53 3.91
CA GLU A 483 -1.15 -26.92 2.81
C GLU A 483 -0.43 -25.70 2.20
N VAL A 484 -1.12 -24.58 2.03
CA VAL A 484 -0.49 -23.33 1.57
C VAL A 484 0.61 -22.90 2.52
N ILE A 485 0.33 -22.77 3.82
CA ILE A 485 1.30 -22.24 4.79
C ILE A 485 2.46 -23.20 5.08
N LYS A 486 2.32 -24.49 4.78
CA LYS A 486 3.38 -25.49 4.90
C LYS A 486 4.65 -25.10 4.14
N ASN A 487 4.49 -24.39 3.03
CA ASN A 487 5.60 -23.98 2.16
C ASN A 487 6.45 -22.83 2.74
N ASN A 488 6.03 -22.21 3.84
CA ASN A 488 6.85 -21.24 4.55
C ASN A 488 7.89 -21.95 5.42
N LYS A 489 9.12 -21.45 5.42
CA LYS A 489 10.23 -21.93 6.26
C LYS A 489 10.21 -21.26 7.64
N PHE A 490 9.95 -19.94 7.67
CA PHE A 490 9.92 -19.15 8.89
C PHE A 490 8.50 -19.16 9.51
N LYS A 491 8.21 -20.19 10.28
CA LYS A 491 6.92 -20.35 10.98
C LYS A 491 7.08 -21.23 12.21
N VAL A 492 6.10 -21.16 13.11
CA VAL A 492 5.96 -22.18 14.15
C VAL A 492 5.15 -23.36 13.59
N GLU A 493 5.70 -24.56 13.71
CA GLU A 493 5.00 -25.76 13.27
C GLU A 493 3.78 -26.01 14.15
N LYS A 494 2.60 -26.02 13.52
CA LYS A 494 1.32 -26.36 14.13
C LYS A 494 0.39 -26.95 13.08
N GLU A 495 -0.49 -27.82 13.49
CA GLU A 495 -1.50 -28.42 12.63
C GLU A 495 -2.88 -27.99 13.12
N ILE A 496 -3.59 -27.26 12.29
CA ILE A 496 -4.92 -26.74 12.63
C ILE A 496 -5.96 -27.72 12.08
N SER A 497 -6.83 -28.21 12.96
CA SER A 497 -7.98 -29.06 12.61
C SER A 497 -9.28 -28.24 12.66
N ALA A 498 -10.24 -28.60 11.83
CA ALA A 498 -11.55 -27.95 11.81
C ALA A 498 -12.54 -28.67 12.73
N SER A 499 -13.36 -27.88 13.44
CA SER A 499 -14.51 -28.42 14.16
C SER A 499 -15.74 -28.63 13.28
N LYS A 500 -15.81 -27.90 12.13
CA LYS A 500 -16.90 -28.01 11.17
C LYS A 500 -16.57 -28.99 10.06
N ILE A 501 -17.34 -30.07 10.01
CA ILE A 501 -17.25 -31.08 8.95
C ILE A 501 -18.21 -30.67 7.83
N SER A 502 -17.73 -30.63 6.58
CA SER A 502 -18.52 -30.31 5.39
C SER A 502 -17.85 -30.91 4.17
N GLU A 503 -18.64 -31.49 3.28
CA GLU A 503 -18.17 -32.00 1.99
C GLU A 503 -17.95 -30.87 0.96
N GLN A 504 -18.40 -29.63 1.27
CA GLN A 504 -18.28 -28.47 0.39
C GLN A 504 -16.81 -28.19 0.08
N LYS A 505 -16.44 -28.39 -1.20
CA LYS A 505 -15.10 -28.07 -1.71
C LYS A 505 -14.98 -26.59 -2.05
N ILE A 506 -13.73 -26.11 -2.07
CA ILE A 506 -13.35 -24.79 -2.56
C ILE A 506 -13.52 -24.77 -4.07
N VAL A 507 -14.21 -23.79 -4.59
CA VAL A 507 -14.42 -23.64 -6.04
C VAL A 507 -13.32 -22.78 -6.62
N VAL A 508 -12.59 -23.30 -7.62
CA VAL A 508 -11.60 -22.56 -8.41
C VAL A 508 -12.17 -22.30 -9.80
N PHE A 509 -12.28 -21.05 -10.17
CA PHE A 509 -12.73 -20.63 -11.50
C PHE A 509 -11.64 -19.86 -12.21
N ALA A 510 -11.36 -20.22 -13.48
CA ALA A 510 -10.39 -19.56 -14.34
C ALA A 510 -11.06 -19.08 -15.62
N GLY A 511 -11.33 -17.78 -15.71
CA GLY A 511 -11.84 -17.13 -16.93
C GLY A 511 -10.72 -16.78 -17.88
N SER A 512 -11.02 -16.73 -19.16
CA SER A 512 -10.07 -16.29 -20.19
C SER A 512 -9.97 -14.77 -20.27
N GLU A 513 -10.98 -14.07 -19.77
CA GLU A 513 -11.10 -12.62 -19.74
C GLU A 513 -11.78 -12.17 -18.43
N ASP A 514 -11.57 -10.91 -18.05
CA ASP A 514 -12.19 -10.33 -16.85
C ASP A 514 -13.71 -10.44 -16.83
N ASP A 515 -14.37 -10.28 -17.98
CA ASP A 515 -15.83 -10.38 -18.10
C ASP A 515 -16.36 -11.77 -17.76
N GLU A 516 -15.62 -12.84 -18.10
CA GLU A 516 -16.00 -14.21 -17.72
C GLU A 516 -15.93 -14.40 -16.20
N ASN A 517 -14.87 -13.88 -15.57
CA ASN A 517 -14.70 -13.90 -14.13
C ASN A 517 -15.82 -13.14 -13.41
N ILE A 518 -16.17 -11.96 -13.91
CA ILE A 518 -17.23 -11.11 -13.36
C ILE A 518 -18.59 -11.80 -13.51
N ASN A 519 -18.90 -12.32 -14.70
CA ASN A 519 -20.16 -13.01 -14.97
C ASN A 519 -20.32 -14.27 -14.11
N PHE A 520 -19.24 -15.04 -13.92
CA PHE A 520 -19.23 -16.16 -12.98
C PHE A 520 -19.61 -15.71 -11.57
N CYS A 521 -18.98 -14.64 -11.08
CA CYS A 521 -19.27 -14.11 -9.74
C CYS A 521 -20.72 -13.64 -9.60
N VAL A 522 -21.24 -12.89 -10.60
CA VAL A 522 -22.64 -12.41 -10.58
C VAL A 522 -23.62 -13.58 -10.51
N ASN A 523 -23.42 -14.62 -11.35
CA ASN A 523 -24.30 -15.78 -11.37
C ASN A 523 -24.24 -16.55 -10.03
N ARG A 524 -23.04 -16.74 -9.46
CA ARG A 524 -22.90 -17.38 -8.15
C ARG A 524 -23.52 -16.58 -7.02
N ILE A 525 -23.44 -15.25 -7.07
CA ILE A 525 -24.11 -14.38 -6.09
C ILE A 525 -25.63 -14.55 -6.18
N ARG A 526 -26.20 -14.60 -7.36
CA ARG A 526 -27.63 -14.82 -7.55
C ARG A 526 -28.09 -16.17 -6.98
N GLU A 527 -27.36 -17.25 -7.28
CA GLU A 527 -27.62 -18.56 -6.70
C GLU A 527 -27.55 -18.54 -5.16
N LEU A 528 -26.57 -17.82 -4.60
CA LEU A 528 -26.43 -17.67 -3.16
C LEU A 528 -27.60 -16.89 -2.53
N PHE A 529 -28.13 -15.89 -3.23
CA PHE A 529 -29.32 -15.16 -2.79
C PHE A 529 -30.58 -16.05 -2.86
N ASP A 530 -30.70 -16.88 -3.91
CA ASP A 530 -31.77 -17.88 -4.02
C ASP A 530 -31.69 -18.93 -2.88
N ASP A 531 -30.47 -19.24 -2.41
CA ASP A 531 -30.21 -20.07 -1.22
C ASP A 531 -30.51 -19.33 0.12
N GLY A 532 -30.98 -18.08 0.08
CA GLY A 532 -31.37 -17.28 1.24
C GLY A 532 -30.23 -16.50 1.93
N LEU A 533 -29.06 -16.39 1.31
CA LEU A 533 -27.99 -15.52 1.82
C LEU A 533 -28.28 -14.07 1.47
N ILE A 534 -27.69 -13.15 2.24
CA ILE A 534 -27.81 -11.71 2.04
C ILE A 534 -26.45 -11.08 1.71
N ASN A 535 -26.46 -9.82 1.27
CA ASN A 535 -25.21 -9.11 0.92
C ASN A 535 -24.15 -9.17 2.01
N ASP A 536 -24.55 -9.05 3.29
CA ASP A 536 -23.64 -9.05 4.45
C ASP A 536 -22.99 -10.43 4.71
N ASP A 537 -23.51 -11.51 4.13
CA ASP A 537 -22.96 -12.85 4.22
C ASP A 537 -21.80 -13.09 3.24
N ILE A 538 -21.62 -12.21 2.28
CA ILE A 538 -20.68 -12.35 1.15
C ILE A 538 -19.61 -11.27 1.21
N LEU A 539 -18.34 -11.66 1.09
CA LEU A 539 -17.19 -10.76 1.10
C LEU A 539 -16.30 -11.01 -0.11
N PHE A 540 -15.93 -9.92 -0.81
CA PHE A 540 -14.93 -9.95 -1.87
C PHE A 540 -13.58 -9.50 -1.35
N LEU A 541 -12.54 -10.29 -1.62
CA LEU A 541 -11.17 -10.03 -1.23
C LEU A 541 -10.27 -9.90 -2.47
N TYR A 542 -9.40 -8.91 -2.43
CA TYR A 542 -8.45 -8.62 -3.51
C TYR A 542 -7.13 -8.09 -2.96
N ARG A 543 -6.05 -8.26 -3.73
CA ARG A 543 -4.73 -7.77 -3.34
C ARG A 543 -4.64 -6.25 -3.46
N ARG A 544 -5.18 -5.67 -4.52
CA ARG A 544 -5.18 -4.23 -4.82
C ARG A 544 -6.58 -3.72 -5.13
N SER A 545 -6.91 -2.52 -4.64
CA SER A 545 -8.25 -1.92 -4.81
C SER A 545 -8.67 -1.79 -6.29
N LYS A 546 -7.73 -1.53 -7.20
CA LYS A 546 -8.01 -1.43 -8.64
C LYS A 546 -8.65 -2.70 -9.23
N MET A 547 -8.35 -3.88 -8.67
CA MET A 547 -8.87 -5.17 -9.15
C MET A 547 -10.37 -5.29 -8.95
N PHE A 548 -10.94 -4.63 -7.96
CA PHE A 548 -12.36 -4.71 -7.65
C PHE A 548 -13.21 -3.72 -8.47
N ASN A 549 -12.61 -2.68 -9.07
CA ASN A 549 -13.38 -1.66 -9.80
C ASN A 549 -14.28 -2.20 -10.90
N PRO A 550 -13.86 -3.15 -11.78
CA PRO A 550 -14.72 -3.73 -12.80
C PRO A 550 -15.90 -4.52 -12.18
N TYR A 551 -15.63 -5.30 -11.14
CA TYR A 551 -16.65 -6.02 -10.37
C TYR A 551 -17.65 -5.07 -9.72
N PHE A 552 -17.17 -4.02 -9.07
CA PHE A 552 -18.00 -3.02 -8.41
C PHE A 552 -18.94 -2.31 -9.39
N LYS A 553 -18.45 -1.95 -10.59
CA LYS A 553 -19.26 -1.36 -11.66
C LYS A 553 -20.39 -2.31 -12.06
N ARG A 554 -20.06 -3.57 -12.37
CA ARG A 554 -21.04 -4.58 -12.78
C ARG A 554 -22.04 -4.89 -11.66
N PHE A 555 -21.60 -5.02 -10.41
CA PHE A 555 -22.48 -5.24 -9.27
C PHE A 555 -23.48 -4.11 -9.08
N LYS A 556 -23.07 -2.86 -9.28
CA LYS A 556 -23.95 -1.69 -9.23
C LYS A 556 -25.03 -1.75 -10.33
N GLU A 557 -24.66 -2.15 -11.54
CA GLU A 557 -25.58 -2.35 -12.67
C GLU A 557 -26.62 -3.44 -12.37
N GLU A 558 -26.22 -4.50 -11.66
CA GLU A 558 -27.05 -5.64 -11.27
C GLU A 558 -27.81 -5.44 -9.93
N GLY A 559 -27.70 -4.27 -9.30
CA GLY A 559 -28.34 -3.99 -8.01
C GLY A 559 -27.72 -4.74 -6.81
N ILE A 560 -26.54 -5.33 -6.97
CA ILE A 560 -25.81 -6.08 -5.94
C ILE A 560 -25.02 -5.11 -5.05
N ARG A 561 -25.17 -5.23 -3.72
CA ARG A 561 -24.52 -4.33 -2.73
C ARG A 561 -23.51 -5.07 -1.85
N ILE A 562 -22.59 -5.82 -2.44
CA ILE A 562 -21.59 -6.58 -1.72
C ILE A 562 -20.34 -5.73 -1.46
N GLN A 563 -19.75 -5.88 -0.28
CA GLN A 563 -18.52 -5.19 0.09
C GLN A 563 -17.28 -5.89 -0.46
N GLY A 564 -16.39 -5.10 -1.06
CA GLY A 564 -15.03 -5.52 -1.38
C GLY A 564 -14.03 -4.91 -0.39
N LYS A 565 -13.03 -5.70 0.00
CA LYS A 565 -11.92 -5.26 0.87
C LYS A 565 -10.60 -5.77 0.34
N THR A 566 -9.54 -4.99 0.54
CA THR A 566 -8.20 -5.54 0.39
C THR A 566 -7.99 -6.65 1.42
N ILE A 567 -7.18 -7.66 1.10
CA ILE A 567 -6.90 -8.77 2.02
C ILE A 567 -6.34 -8.22 3.35
N HIS A 568 -5.43 -7.23 3.31
CA HIS A 568 -4.94 -6.56 4.52
C HIS A 568 -6.07 -5.91 5.34
N GLY A 569 -7.00 -5.24 4.65
CA GLY A 569 -8.16 -4.60 5.29
C GLY A 569 -9.23 -5.58 5.78
N SER A 570 -9.11 -6.86 5.44
CA SER A 570 -10.02 -7.91 5.89
C SER A 570 -9.59 -8.60 7.20
N LYS A 571 -8.40 -8.26 7.72
CA LYS A 571 -7.92 -8.83 8.99
C LYS A 571 -8.93 -8.53 10.10
N GLY A 572 -9.34 -9.55 10.84
CA GLY A 572 -10.41 -9.46 11.84
C GLY A 572 -11.82 -9.70 11.30
N LEU A 573 -12.06 -9.55 9.98
CA LEU A 573 -13.36 -9.81 9.37
C LEU A 573 -13.56 -11.32 9.07
N GLU A 574 -14.82 -11.70 8.84
CA GLU A 574 -15.20 -13.05 8.44
C GLU A 574 -16.57 -13.03 7.75
N ALA A 575 -16.81 -13.90 6.78
CA ALA A 575 -18.08 -14.02 6.07
C ALA A 575 -18.46 -15.48 5.83
N LYS A 576 -19.75 -15.77 5.62
CA LYS A 576 -20.18 -17.13 5.26
C LYS A 576 -19.58 -17.56 3.93
N VAL A 577 -19.57 -16.64 2.97
CA VAL A 577 -19.03 -16.84 1.64
C VAL A 577 -17.96 -15.80 1.32
N VAL A 578 -16.81 -16.25 0.82
CA VAL A 578 -15.71 -15.37 0.41
C VAL A 578 -15.34 -15.66 -1.04
N PHE A 579 -15.19 -14.58 -1.81
CA PHE A 579 -14.60 -14.59 -3.14
C PHE A 579 -13.22 -13.94 -3.05
N ILE A 580 -12.17 -14.64 -3.48
CA ILE A 580 -10.83 -14.07 -3.64
C ILE A 580 -10.58 -13.91 -5.13
N ILE A 581 -10.46 -12.68 -5.59
CA ILE A 581 -10.30 -12.32 -7.00
C ILE A 581 -8.87 -11.91 -7.33
N GLY A 582 -8.51 -12.04 -8.62
CA GLY A 582 -7.20 -11.64 -9.12
C GLY A 582 -6.06 -12.54 -8.67
N LEU A 583 -6.32 -13.85 -8.56
CA LEU A 583 -5.29 -14.85 -8.24
C LEU A 583 -4.51 -15.21 -9.51
N SER A 584 -3.77 -14.23 -10.07
CA SER A 584 -2.95 -14.38 -11.27
C SER A 584 -1.48 -14.03 -10.99
N GLU A 585 -0.56 -14.60 -11.76
CA GLU A 585 0.87 -14.29 -11.70
C GLU A 585 1.18 -12.89 -12.24
N GLY A 586 2.29 -12.30 -11.76
CA GLY A 586 2.88 -11.08 -12.28
C GLY A 586 2.47 -9.81 -11.56
N SER A 587 2.87 -8.68 -12.13
CA SER A 587 2.68 -7.35 -11.55
C SER A 587 1.21 -7.02 -11.36
N GLY A 588 0.82 -6.78 -10.11
CA GLY A 588 -0.57 -6.49 -9.74
C GLY A 588 -1.43 -7.72 -9.53
N GLY A 589 -0.89 -8.94 -9.74
CA GLY A 589 -1.56 -10.20 -9.43
C GLY A 589 -1.43 -10.61 -7.95
N PHE A 590 -1.38 -11.93 -7.71
CA PHE A 590 -1.18 -12.47 -6.38
C PHE A 590 -0.51 -13.85 -6.46
N PRO A 591 0.74 -14.04 -6.01
CA PRO A 591 1.56 -13.14 -5.20
C PRO A 591 1.98 -11.85 -5.94
N ASP A 592 1.93 -10.75 -5.23
CA ASP A 592 2.36 -9.45 -5.73
C ASP A 592 3.74 -9.13 -5.14
N ILE A 593 4.75 -9.86 -5.60
CA ILE A 593 6.11 -9.68 -5.14
C ILE A 593 6.74 -8.53 -5.93
N TRP A 594 6.68 -7.40 -5.35
CA TRP A 594 7.60 -6.35 -5.67
C TRP A 594 8.78 -6.47 -4.72
N LEU A 595 9.94 -6.79 -5.27
CA LEU A 595 11.16 -6.41 -4.55
C LEU A 595 10.95 -4.94 -4.21
N GLU A 596 10.80 -4.66 -2.93
CA GLU A 596 10.71 -3.28 -2.47
C GLU A 596 11.78 -2.49 -3.19
N ASP A 597 11.40 -1.32 -3.69
CA ASP A 597 12.32 -0.47 -4.43
C ASP A 597 13.64 -0.42 -3.65
N ARG A 598 14.75 -0.62 -4.34
CA ARG A 598 16.08 -0.70 -3.73
C ARG A 598 16.37 0.48 -2.78
N ILE A 599 15.69 1.62 -2.97
CA ILE A 599 15.78 2.75 -2.03
C ILE A 599 15.41 2.34 -0.60
N PHE A 600 14.45 1.45 -0.41
CA PHE A 600 14.04 0.97 0.93
C PHE A 600 14.99 -0.12 1.47
N GLN A 601 15.64 -0.86 0.59
CA GLN A 601 16.56 -1.94 0.97
C GLN A 601 17.86 -1.44 1.61
N VAL A 602 18.21 -0.18 1.47
CA VAL A 602 19.36 0.45 2.17
C VAL A 602 19.13 0.44 3.68
N ILE A 603 17.90 0.65 4.12
CA ILE A 603 17.51 0.64 5.54
C ILE A 603 17.30 -0.80 6.02
N LYS A 604 16.48 -1.56 5.29
CA LYS A 604 16.14 -2.95 5.61
C LYS A 604 16.27 -3.80 4.36
N LYS A 605 17.18 -4.78 4.38
CA LYS A 605 17.33 -5.69 3.26
C LYS A 605 16.05 -6.51 3.07
N ALA A 606 15.51 -6.48 1.87
CA ALA A 606 14.41 -7.37 1.49
C ALA A 606 15.01 -8.69 0.96
N ASP A 607 14.53 -9.78 1.50
CA ASP A 607 14.79 -11.13 0.99
C ASP A 607 13.55 -11.56 0.20
N HIS A 608 13.76 -11.99 -1.05
CA HIS A 608 12.68 -12.47 -1.92
C HIS A 608 11.89 -13.63 -1.29
N ASP A 609 12.59 -14.55 -0.61
CA ASP A 609 11.95 -15.68 0.05
C ASP A 609 11.05 -15.19 1.20
N LEU A 610 11.50 -14.21 1.98
CA LEU A 610 10.69 -13.62 3.06
C LEU A 610 9.46 -12.89 2.52
N LEU A 611 9.58 -12.18 1.41
CA LEU A 611 8.45 -11.51 0.75
C LEU A 611 7.43 -12.52 0.23
N MET A 612 7.91 -13.62 -0.39
CA MET A 612 7.05 -14.72 -0.83
C MET A 612 6.33 -15.35 0.35
N GLU A 613 7.01 -15.53 1.48
CA GLU A 613 6.40 -16.06 2.68
C GLU A 613 5.35 -15.11 3.29
N GLU A 614 5.57 -13.80 3.22
CA GLU A 614 4.59 -12.80 3.66
C GLU A 614 3.35 -12.81 2.76
N GLU A 615 3.51 -12.85 1.43
CA GLU A 615 2.39 -12.99 0.48
C GLU A 615 1.62 -14.31 0.70
N ARG A 616 2.31 -15.39 1.05
CA ARG A 616 1.66 -16.67 1.38
C ARG A 616 0.88 -16.59 2.69
N ARG A 617 1.39 -15.88 3.72
CA ARG A 617 0.61 -15.56 4.93
C ARG A 617 -0.61 -14.70 4.60
N LEU A 618 -0.46 -13.77 3.67
CA LEU A 618 -1.58 -12.95 3.21
C LEU A 618 -2.65 -13.81 2.52
N PHE A 619 -2.26 -14.80 1.72
CA PHE A 619 -3.18 -15.75 1.11
C PHE A 619 -3.85 -16.65 2.16
N TYR A 620 -3.09 -17.13 3.15
CA TYR A 620 -3.64 -17.85 4.30
C TYR A 620 -4.71 -17.03 5.05
N VAL A 621 -4.42 -15.73 5.27
CA VAL A 621 -5.40 -14.80 5.87
C VAL A 621 -6.66 -14.73 5.01
N ALA A 622 -6.53 -14.57 3.69
CA ALA A 622 -7.67 -14.47 2.78
C ALA A 622 -8.56 -15.73 2.81
N ILE A 623 -7.95 -16.92 2.67
CA ILE A 623 -8.65 -18.21 2.71
C ILE A 623 -9.44 -18.37 4.04
N THR A 624 -8.79 -18.05 5.16
CA THR A 624 -9.36 -18.23 6.50
C THR A 624 -10.39 -17.17 6.90
N ARG A 625 -10.77 -16.25 5.99
CA ARG A 625 -11.93 -15.35 6.19
C ARG A 625 -13.26 -16.09 5.93
N ALA A 626 -13.24 -17.14 5.12
CA ALA A 626 -14.43 -17.90 4.76
C ALA A 626 -14.87 -18.84 5.90
N LYS A 627 -16.18 -18.84 6.19
CA LYS A 627 -16.79 -19.78 7.13
C LYS A 627 -17.23 -21.07 6.46
N ASP A 628 -17.98 -20.94 5.36
CA ASP A 628 -18.71 -22.06 4.78
C ASP A 628 -18.33 -22.31 3.31
N LYS A 629 -18.28 -21.26 2.46
CA LYS A 629 -17.98 -21.37 1.02
C LYS A 629 -16.83 -20.45 0.63
N LEU A 630 -15.92 -20.96 -0.20
CA LEU A 630 -14.77 -20.19 -0.74
C LEU A 630 -14.69 -20.34 -2.25
N PHE A 631 -14.60 -19.22 -2.94
CA PHE A 631 -14.40 -19.11 -4.39
C PHE A 631 -13.06 -18.43 -4.67
N LEU A 632 -12.22 -19.09 -5.47
CA LEU A 632 -10.91 -18.61 -5.90
C LEU A 632 -10.98 -18.29 -7.39
N ILE A 633 -10.85 -17.01 -7.73
CA ILE A 633 -11.03 -16.51 -9.10
C ILE A 633 -9.67 -16.15 -9.69
N THR A 634 -9.34 -16.77 -10.79
CA THR A 634 -8.04 -16.63 -11.47
C THR A 634 -8.22 -16.40 -12.98
N GLU A 635 -7.11 -16.19 -13.67
CA GLU A 635 -7.04 -16.01 -15.11
C GLU A 635 -6.47 -17.28 -15.76
N LYS A 636 -7.16 -17.79 -16.81
CA LYS A 636 -6.76 -19.00 -17.50
C LYS A 636 -5.41 -18.82 -18.21
N GLY A 637 -4.47 -19.71 -17.89
CA GLY A 637 -3.12 -19.67 -18.43
C GLY A 637 -2.16 -18.73 -17.69
N ASN A 638 -2.66 -17.98 -16.69
CA ASN A 638 -1.87 -17.08 -15.84
C ASN A 638 -2.22 -17.26 -14.35
N GLU A 639 -2.57 -18.51 -13.95
CA GLU A 639 -3.01 -18.79 -12.59
C GLU A 639 -1.88 -18.56 -11.58
N SER A 640 -2.26 -18.04 -10.41
CA SER A 640 -1.37 -17.87 -9.26
C SER A 640 -0.67 -19.17 -8.88
N SER A 641 0.64 -19.09 -8.61
CA SER A 641 1.43 -20.22 -8.08
C SER A 641 0.85 -20.77 -6.78
N PHE A 642 0.25 -19.95 -5.95
CA PHE A 642 -0.39 -20.37 -4.70
C PHE A 642 -1.57 -21.34 -4.90
N LEU A 643 -2.25 -21.28 -6.04
CA LEU A 643 -3.30 -22.23 -6.38
C LEU A 643 -2.76 -23.65 -6.62
N LYS A 644 -1.48 -23.79 -7.00
CA LYS A 644 -0.81 -25.07 -7.16
C LYS A 644 -0.41 -25.71 -5.82
N GLU A 645 -0.34 -24.90 -4.78
CA GLU A 645 -0.03 -25.34 -3.42
C GLU A 645 -1.26 -25.98 -2.73
N ILE A 646 -2.47 -25.82 -3.31
CA ILE A 646 -3.69 -26.40 -2.77
C ILE A 646 -3.98 -27.75 -3.47
N PRO A 647 -3.97 -28.87 -2.74
CA PRO A 647 -4.33 -30.18 -3.31
C PRO A 647 -5.74 -30.22 -3.89
N SER A 648 -5.93 -30.97 -4.98
CA SER A 648 -7.22 -31.17 -5.64
C SER A 648 -8.27 -31.86 -4.74
N THR A 649 -7.85 -32.48 -3.66
CA THR A 649 -8.76 -33.08 -2.65
C THR A 649 -9.64 -32.01 -2.01
N PHE A 650 -9.14 -30.77 -1.83
CA PHE A 650 -9.86 -29.67 -1.22
C PHE A 650 -10.61 -28.79 -2.23
N THR A 651 -10.31 -28.91 -3.54
CA THR A 651 -10.81 -28.01 -4.56
C THR A 651 -11.65 -28.74 -5.60
N VAL A 652 -12.52 -27.98 -6.26
CA VAL A 652 -13.15 -28.36 -7.51
C VAL A 652 -12.92 -27.23 -8.52
N ARG A 653 -12.35 -27.58 -9.68
CA ARG A 653 -12.21 -26.65 -10.78
C ARG A 653 -13.50 -26.68 -11.60
N THR A 654 -14.10 -25.53 -11.80
CA THR A 654 -15.25 -25.37 -12.66
C THR A 654 -14.87 -24.48 -13.83
N SER A 655 -15.13 -24.97 -15.03
CA SER A 655 -15.22 -24.14 -16.22
C SER A 655 -16.71 -23.99 -16.50
N TYR A 656 -17.21 -22.78 -16.74
CA TYR A 656 -18.54 -22.66 -17.31
C TYR A 656 -18.53 -23.46 -18.62
N PRO A 657 -19.47 -24.41 -18.82
CA PRO A 657 -19.84 -24.66 -20.16
C PRO A 657 -20.29 -23.29 -20.68
N ILE A 658 -19.70 -22.84 -21.77
CA ILE A 658 -20.24 -21.77 -22.57
C ILE A 658 -21.63 -22.27 -23.02
N LYS A 659 -22.63 -22.19 -22.13
CA LYS A 659 -23.94 -21.83 -22.58
C LYS A 659 -23.73 -20.39 -22.97
N SER A 660 -23.37 -20.20 -24.25
CA SER A 660 -23.77 -18.99 -24.91
C SER A 660 -25.21 -18.70 -24.45
N VAL A 661 -25.35 -17.73 -23.55
CA VAL A 661 -26.48 -16.85 -23.64
C VAL A 661 -26.19 -16.03 -24.91
N ILE A 662 -26.21 -16.70 -26.03
CA ILE A 662 -26.90 -16.15 -27.17
C ILE A 662 -28.30 -16.02 -26.59
N ASP A 663 -28.65 -14.84 -26.02
CA ASP A 663 -30.01 -14.37 -26.10
C ASP A 663 -30.39 -14.73 -27.52
N LYS A 664 -31.31 -15.68 -27.67
CA LYS A 664 -31.92 -15.93 -28.98
C LYS A 664 -32.41 -14.56 -29.38
N ILE A 665 -31.66 -13.93 -30.28
CA ILE A 665 -32.10 -12.72 -30.95
C ILE A 665 -33.36 -13.18 -31.62
N GLU A 666 -34.52 -12.92 -31.04
CA GLU A 666 -35.80 -13.20 -31.64
C GLU A 666 -35.91 -12.25 -32.83
N LEU A 667 -35.84 -12.80 -33.99
CA LEU A 667 -36.03 -12.04 -35.22
C LEU A 667 -37.51 -12.05 -35.57
N CYS A 668 -38.04 -10.93 -36.03
CA CYS A 668 -39.38 -10.83 -36.55
C CYS A 668 -39.58 -11.80 -37.74
N THR A 669 -40.59 -12.64 -37.65
CA THR A 669 -40.89 -13.65 -38.66
C THR A 669 -41.25 -13.05 -40.02
N ASN A 670 -41.63 -11.77 -40.07
CA ASN A 670 -42.02 -11.09 -41.31
C ASN A 670 -40.93 -10.22 -41.93
N CYS A 671 -40.13 -9.45 -41.09
CA CYS A 671 -39.16 -8.51 -41.63
C CYS A 671 -37.72 -8.82 -41.17
N SER A 672 -37.50 -9.89 -40.43
CA SER A 672 -36.20 -10.33 -39.89
C SER A 672 -35.46 -9.29 -39.04
N SER A 673 -36.13 -8.24 -38.58
CA SER A 673 -35.56 -7.25 -37.65
C SER A 673 -35.45 -7.83 -36.25
N GLN A 674 -34.43 -7.46 -35.51
CA GLN A 674 -34.18 -7.88 -34.13
C GLN A 674 -35.30 -7.38 -33.21
N LEU A 675 -35.87 -8.26 -32.38
CA LEU A 675 -36.95 -7.98 -31.44
C LEU A 675 -36.44 -7.93 -29.99
N GLU A 676 -37.01 -7.05 -29.19
CA GLU A 676 -36.84 -7.06 -27.76
C GLU A 676 -37.94 -7.86 -27.05
N LYS A 677 -37.60 -8.61 -26.02
CA LYS A 677 -38.51 -9.53 -25.27
C LYS A 677 -39.81 -8.93 -24.74
N LEU A 678 -39.91 -7.60 -24.68
CA LEU A 678 -41.07 -6.88 -24.16
C LEU A 678 -42.02 -6.39 -25.26
N TRP A 679 -41.69 -6.55 -26.54
CA TRP A 679 -42.52 -6.06 -27.63
C TRP A 679 -43.61 -7.08 -28.00
N LYS A 680 -44.87 -6.63 -28.02
CA LYS A 680 -46.02 -7.40 -28.47
C LYS A 680 -46.30 -7.24 -29.96
N LEU A 681 -45.69 -6.24 -30.58
CA LEU A 681 -45.74 -5.94 -32.00
C LEU A 681 -44.36 -5.54 -32.50
N CYS A 682 -43.96 -5.97 -33.66
CA CYS A 682 -42.72 -5.56 -34.28
C CYS A 682 -42.79 -4.06 -34.64
N PRO A 683 -41.91 -3.19 -34.10
CA PRO A 683 -41.97 -1.76 -34.36
C PRO A 683 -41.61 -1.39 -35.82
N TYR A 684 -41.03 -2.32 -36.57
CA TYR A 684 -40.60 -2.08 -37.96
C TYR A 684 -41.63 -2.47 -39.00
N CYS A 685 -42.47 -3.49 -38.76
CA CYS A 685 -43.43 -3.97 -39.73
C CYS A 685 -44.84 -4.21 -39.17
N GLY A 686 -45.09 -3.98 -37.91
CA GLY A 686 -46.39 -4.12 -37.27
C GLY A 686 -46.82 -5.56 -37.02
N THR A 687 -46.01 -6.57 -37.30
CA THR A 687 -46.37 -7.98 -37.10
C THR A 687 -46.47 -8.30 -35.63
N LYS A 688 -47.53 -9.00 -35.22
CA LYS A 688 -47.73 -9.44 -33.84
C LYS A 688 -46.70 -10.50 -33.47
N ILE A 689 -46.07 -10.33 -32.31
CA ILE A 689 -45.07 -11.23 -31.74
C ILE A 689 -45.83 -12.15 -30.76
N GLU A 690 -45.77 -13.47 -30.98
CA GLU A 690 -46.38 -14.46 -30.09
C GLU A 690 -45.54 -14.77 -28.88
#